data_8693c6089936a6f991d18e240a94cfbd
#
_entry.id   8693c6089936a6f991d18e240a94cfbd
#
_cell.length_a   1.000
_cell.length_b   1.000
_cell.length_c   1.000
_cell.angle_alpha   90.00
_cell.angle_beta   90.00
_cell.angle_gamma   90.00
#
_symmetry.space_group_name_H-M   'P 1'
#
loop_
_entity.id
_entity.type
_entity.pdbx_description
1 polymer ?
#
loop_
_entity_poly.entity_id
_entity_poly.type
_entity_poly.pdbx_seq_one_letter_code
_entity_poly.pdbx_strand_id
1 'polypeptide(L)'
;MRPWQKRKQKEARNIQNTAIKNSKFLRVLKKQKQQRGKRQKKQAPKRNVQSMLRYEKMFESGICELSTNYYSKSIQFSDINYQIASKEEQQGIFTKYCALLNSCEETMHLNVTLVKKKIRKEKLKKELFYKKIGNAHDKYREELNDLLSKKIHGGENNFIKENYLTFTMPAKELDQAKQLLARAEQTLSDSLTEIGSKCQKMDGLSRLRLIHHLLHSTASFDFNYSDLIYNGLSTKASIAPMSLNVKKKNYFEIEESYGQILYLKDYPANLTDKVISGLLEIPEEMTLSIHIDPIASDQANHLIQRKQAYMEGDKVASQRKALQKGYDPYSSVPYELTTSIDEAKLLLDDLRKAGQNLFFVSIFVYFKTDKKELLADIAKQVLRIGRKYGCGFNHLDYLQMEGLNSVLPFGKNWVMTQRTLTTTSTAIFLPFTAQDLSHENGKYYGRNELTKNAIQIDRKRLNTPSGMILGSSGSGKGVAKKYEEITTLLKNPEDEIISIDPEDEDTRIGKAFDAQIIKIAPNTDTFINLLDISGDFQGETDPIKLKSDFILTAFEALIGGTVGLNSAQRSIIDRVTRLTYVQYYHSARKSMPTLGNEWFSLLKEQPEEEAQALVLDLELYIEGSLAIFSRPTNIQLNKRFIIYNTKQLGSQLKTFGMMVVLEQVWNRVVRNREKGITTWIYIDEMQLMLSDPYCENYFFELWSRIRKWGAIPTGITQNVETLLLSDKARRMLSNTEFIIMLKQAKSDLDELASLFHLSAEQQKQLIHPAKGAGLIRAGQVILPFSNIVESPSKLYELMTTDPEERIKAKQDAAQEKRSEGQDQADRGSTE
;
A
#
# COMPACT_ATOMS: atom_id res chain seq x y z
N MET A 1 -89.71 -21.31 -20.50
CA MET A 1 -88.24 -21.39 -20.38
C MET A 1 -87.81 -20.82 -19.04
N ARG A 2 -87.20 -21.55 -18.19
CA ARG A 2 -86.86 -21.14 -16.81
C ARG A 2 -85.74 -20.09 -16.81
N PRO A 3 -85.69 -19.10 -15.90
CA PRO A 3 -84.70 -17.97 -15.89
C PRO A 3 -83.24 -18.40 -15.95
N TRP A 4 -82.89 -19.58 -15.44
CA TRP A 4 -81.58 -20.17 -15.48
C TRP A 4 -81.01 -20.56 -16.85
N GLN A 5 -81.92 -21.00 -17.76
CA GLN A 5 -81.54 -21.30 -19.15
C GLN A 5 -81.19 -20.07 -19.96
N LYS A 6 -81.88 -18.91 -19.75
CA LYS A 6 -81.54 -17.63 -20.37
C LYS A 6 -80.19 -17.07 -19.88
N ARG A 7 -79.80 -17.35 -18.61
CA ARG A 7 -78.52 -16.92 -18.09
C ARG A 7 -77.34 -17.71 -18.67
N LYS A 8 -77.49 -19.03 -18.83
CA LYS A 8 -76.43 -19.87 -19.48
C LYS A 8 -76.28 -19.51 -21.00
N GLN A 9 -77.33 -19.19 -21.71
CA GLN A 9 -77.23 -18.74 -23.09
C GLN A 9 -76.58 -17.37 -23.26
N LYS A 10 -76.76 -16.49 -22.28
CA LYS A 10 -76.15 -15.16 -22.27
C LYS A 10 -74.64 -15.23 -21.93
N GLU A 11 -74.27 -16.15 -21.02
CA GLU A 11 -72.84 -16.44 -20.69
C GLU A 11 -72.13 -17.13 -21.84
N ALA A 12 -72.77 -18.11 -22.51
CA ALA A 12 -72.20 -18.79 -23.67
C ALA A 12 -72.01 -17.83 -24.86
N ARG A 13 -72.92 -16.89 -25.08
CA ARG A 13 -72.78 -15.80 -26.12
C ARG A 13 -71.68 -14.82 -25.72
N ASN A 14 -71.47 -14.50 -24.44
CA ASN A 14 -70.36 -13.63 -24.02
C ASN A 14 -69.02 -14.32 -24.16
N ILE A 15 -68.90 -15.59 -23.82
CA ILE A 15 -67.68 -16.37 -24.02
C ILE A 15 -67.32 -16.47 -25.50
N GLN A 16 -68.31 -16.74 -26.38
CA GLN A 16 -68.10 -16.77 -27.83
C GLN A 16 -67.68 -15.41 -28.39
N ASN A 17 -68.30 -14.32 -27.95
CA ASN A 17 -67.90 -12.97 -28.38
C ASN A 17 -66.52 -12.57 -27.91
N THR A 18 -66.09 -12.99 -26.73
CA THR A 18 -64.74 -12.78 -26.19
C THR A 18 -63.73 -13.60 -26.99
N ALA A 19 -64.03 -14.88 -27.31
CA ALA A 19 -63.20 -15.71 -28.17
C ALA A 19 -63.01 -15.14 -29.59
N ILE A 20 -64.08 -14.60 -30.17
CA ILE A 20 -64.07 -13.96 -31.52
C ILE A 20 -63.25 -12.63 -31.49
N LYS A 21 -63.32 -11.82 -30.40
CA LYS A 21 -62.52 -10.63 -30.20
C LYS A 21 -61.04 -10.98 -30.06
N ASN A 22 -60.73 -12.02 -29.27
CA ASN A 22 -59.34 -12.49 -29.08
C ASN A 22 -58.74 -13.09 -30.39
N SER A 23 -59.57 -13.78 -31.19
CA SER A 23 -59.13 -14.30 -32.50
C SER A 23 -58.87 -13.18 -33.53
N LYS A 24 -59.69 -12.12 -33.55
CA LYS A 24 -59.45 -10.93 -34.37
C LYS A 24 -58.23 -10.16 -33.94
N PHE A 25 -57.99 -10.01 -32.61
CA PHE A 25 -56.84 -9.37 -32.06
C PHE A 25 -55.54 -10.17 -32.39
N LEU A 26 -55.56 -11.49 -32.25
CA LEU A 26 -54.45 -12.36 -32.63
C LEU A 26 -54.19 -12.35 -34.16
N ARG A 27 -55.22 -12.18 -35.01
CA ARG A 27 -55.01 -12.01 -36.45
C ARG A 27 -54.41 -10.63 -36.80
N VAL A 28 -54.76 -9.58 -36.07
CA VAL A 28 -54.13 -8.25 -36.23
C VAL A 28 -52.68 -8.28 -35.77
N LEU A 29 -52.38 -8.90 -34.63
CA LEU A 29 -51.00 -9.10 -34.15
C LEU A 29 -50.15 -9.97 -35.12
N LYS A 30 -50.73 -11.04 -35.69
CA LYS A 30 -50.05 -11.85 -36.72
C LYS A 30 -49.82 -11.05 -38.03
N LYS A 31 -50.78 -10.22 -38.48
CA LYS A 31 -50.56 -9.31 -39.62
C LYS A 31 -49.55 -8.23 -39.36
N GLN A 32 -49.50 -7.65 -38.15
CA GLN A 32 -48.49 -6.68 -37.76
C GLN A 32 -47.10 -7.34 -37.64
N LYS A 33 -47.00 -8.57 -37.12
CA LYS A 33 -45.73 -9.34 -37.12
C LYS A 33 -45.27 -9.68 -38.53
N GLN A 34 -46.20 -10.07 -39.46
CA GLN A 34 -45.83 -10.34 -40.82
C GLN A 34 -45.45 -9.08 -41.62
N GLN A 35 -46.07 -7.92 -41.35
CA GLN A 35 -45.67 -6.65 -41.95
C GLN A 35 -44.38 -6.10 -41.37
N ARG A 36 -44.09 -6.30 -40.06
CA ARG A 36 -42.77 -6.04 -39.47
C ARG A 36 -41.68 -6.96 -40.02
N GLY A 37 -42.01 -8.26 -40.25
CA GLY A 37 -41.06 -9.21 -40.86
C GLY A 37 -40.76 -8.95 -42.35
N LYS A 38 -41.67 -8.30 -43.12
CA LYS A 38 -41.43 -7.91 -44.52
C LYS A 38 -40.71 -6.56 -44.70
N ARG A 39 -40.72 -5.68 -43.67
CA ARG A 39 -39.94 -4.42 -43.67
C ARG A 39 -38.48 -4.54 -43.21
N GLN A 40 -38.05 -5.68 -42.70
CA GLN A 40 -36.69 -5.91 -42.20
C GLN A 40 -35.91 -7.00 -42.97
N LYS A 41 -36.08 -7.13 -44.27
CA LYS A 41 -35.04 -7.68 -45.14
C LYS A 41 -34.15 -6.58 -45.71
N LYS A 42 -33.73 -5.58 -44.88
CA LYS A 42 -32.47 -4.89 -45.04
C LYS A 42 -31.41 -5.87 -44.54
N GLN A 43 -30.43 -6.14 -45.38
CA GLN A 43 -29.26 -6.97 -45.05
C GLN A 43 -28.82 -6.64 -43.62
N ALA A 44 -28.82 -7.64 -42.73
CA ALA A 44 -28.28 -7.47 -41.39
C ALA A 44 -26.86 -6.88 -41.55
N PRO A 45 -26.56 -5.74 -40.96
CA PRO A 45 -25.21 -5.17 -41.07
C PRO A 45 -24.22 -6.25 -40.70
N LYS A 46 -23.18 -6.43 -41.52
CA LYS A 46 -22.10 -7.35 -41.17
C LYS A 46 -21.65 -6.97 -39.80
N ARG A 47 -21.87 -7.82 -38.79
CA ARG A 47 -21.46 -7.59 -37.39
C ARG A 47 -19.95 -7.55 -37.38
N ASN A 48 -19.35 -6.36 -37.35
CA ASN A 48 -17.93 -6.17 -37.08
C ASN A 48 -17.73 -6.16 -35.55
N VAL A 49 -16.53 -6.39 -35.10
CA VAL A 49 -16.19 -6.46 -33.67
C VAL A 49 -16.51 -5.14 -32.95
N GLN A 50 -16.32 -4.00 -33.63
CA GLN A 50 -16.67 -2.68 -33.09
C GLN A 50 -18.16 -2.55 -32.73
N SER A 51 -19.07 -3.14 -33.55
CA SER A 51 -20.50 -3.14 -33.29
C SER A 51 -20.93 -4.03 -32.10
N MET A 52 -20.01 -4.88 -31.62
CA MET A 52 -20.22 -5.72 -30.44
C MET A 52 -19.97 -4.96 -29.12
N LEU A 53 -19.18 -3.87 -29.16
CA LEU A 53 -18.96 -3.01 -28.01
C LEU A 53 -20.12 -2.03 -27.83
N ARG A 54 -20.81 -2.11 -26.70
CA ARG A 54 -22.10 -1.44 -26.45
C ARG A 54 -21.91 -0.06 -25.80
N TYR A 55 -21.20 0.86 -26.44
CA TYR A 55 -21.18 2.28 -26.15
C TYR A 55 -21.15 3.07 -27.47
N GLU A 56 -21.48 4.35 -27.46
CA GLU A 56 -21.52 5.16 -28.70
C GLU A 56 -20.24 5.97 -28.88
N LYS A 57 -19.88 6.77 -27.86
CA LYS A 57 -18.69 7.65 -27.88
C LYS A 57 -18.01 7.72 -26.53
N MET A 58 -16.68 7.84 -26.55
CA MET A 58 -15.88 8.19 -25.39
C MET A 58 -15.29 9.58 -25.62
N PHE A 59 -15.67 10.55 -24.81
CA PHE A 59 -15.15 11.92 -24.91
C PHE A 59 -13.83 12.05 -24.15
N GLU A 60 -12.98 12.99 -24.55
CA GLU A 60 -11.69 13.26 -23.91
C GLU A 60 -11.84 13.59 -22.42
N SER A 61 -12.93 14.26 -22.03
CA SER A 61 -13.30 14.56 -20.64
C SER A 61 -13.58 13.34 -19.76
N GLY A 62 -13.49 12.12 -20.29
CA GLY A 62 -13.82 10.89 -19.58
C GLY A 62 -15.31 10.52 -19.59
N ILE A 63 -16.18 11.32 -20.19
CA ILE A 63 -17.59 10.99 -20.31
C ILE A 63 -17.78 9.98 -21.44
N CYS A 64 -18.54 8.92 -21.17
CA CYS A 64 -18.90 7.90 -22.15
C CYS A 64 -20.40 7.95 -22.42
N GLU A 65 -20.77 8.12 -23.68
CA GLU A 65 -22.15 7.99 -24.18
C GLU A 65 -22.41 6.49 -24.44
N LEU A 66 -23.35 5.90 -23.67
CA LEU A 66 -23.68 4.46 -23.77
C LEU A 66 -24.78 4.23 -24.82
N SER A 67 -25.75 5.09 -24.82
CA SER A 67 -26.90 5.11 -25.76
C SER A 67 -27.55 6.49 -25.64
N THR A 68 -28.49 6.79 -26.52
CA THR A 68 -29.26 8.03 -26.43
C THR A 68 -29.75 8.28 -25.01
N ASN A 69 -29.38 9.42 -24.43
CA ASN A 69 -29.75 9.89 -23.09
C ASN A 69 -29.11 9.14 -21.90
N TYR A 70 -28.06 8.33 -22.07
CA TYR A 70 -27.33 7.69 -20.96
C TYR A 70 -25.84 7.96 -21.05
N TYR A 71 -25.28 8.56 -20.01
CA TYR A 71 -23.88 8.94 -19.94
C TYR A 71 -23.22 8.40 -18.68
N SER A 72 -21.98 7.95 -18.79
CA SER A 72 -21.20 7.46 -17.64
C SER A 72 -19.87 8.16 -17.49
N LYS A 73 -19.35 8.16 -16.25
CA LYS A 73 -18.00 8.62 -15.88
C LYS A 73 -17.38 7.65 -14.91
N SER A 74 -16.05 7.67 -14.78
CA SER A 74 -15.33 6.74 -13.91
C SER A 74 -14.31 7.47 -13.03
N ILE A 75 -14.14 6.95 -11.81
CA ILE A 75 -13.12 7.35 -10.83
C ILE A 75 -12.27 6.13 -10.55
N GLN A 76 -10.95 6.30 -10.52
CA GLN A 76 -10.04 5.31 -9.94
C GLN A 76 -9.85 5.63 -8.47
N PHE A 77 -9.88 4.62 -7.59
CA PHE A 77 -9.70 4.81 -6.16
C PHE A 77 -8.72 3.79 -5.56
N SER A 78 -8.01 4.21 -4.51
CA SER A 78 -7.00 3.36 -3.86
C SER A 78 -7.65 2.32 -2.95
N ASP A 79 -6.95 1.19 -2.74
CA ASP A 79 -7.32 0.23 -1.70
C ASP A 79 -7.00 0.78 -0.30
N ILE A 80 -7.59 0.20 0.72
CA ILE A 80 -7.31 0.43 2.15
C ILE A 80 -7.08 -0.91 2.85
N ASN A 81 -6.36 -0.89 3.99
CA ASN A 81 -6.00 -2.09 4.75
C ASN A 81 -7.17 -2.62 5.60
N TYR A 82 -8.29 -2.94 4.96
CA TYR A 82 -9.50 -3.42 5.64
C TYR A 82 -9.28 -4.75 6.36
N GLN A 83 -8.57 -5.71 5.75
CA GLN A 83 -8.42 -7.07 6.28
C GLN A 83 -7.66 -7.16 7.60
N ILE A 84 -6.74 -6.23 7.84
CA ILE A 84 -5.90 -6.20 9.05
C ILE A 84 -6.25 -5.04 9.99
N ALA A 85 -7.29 -4.26 9.66
CA ALA A 85 -7.80 -3.20 10.51
C ALA A 85 -8.44 -3.77 11.79
N SER A 86 -8.54 -2.95 12.84
CA SER A 86 -9.28 -3.32 14.05
C SER A 86 -10.78 -3.54 13.74
N LYS A 87 -11.49 -4.24 14.61
CA LYS A 87 -12.93 -4.46 14.40
C LYS A 87 -13.70 -3.15 14.37
N GLU A 88 -13.31 -2.20 15.18
CA GLU A 88 -13.89 -0.86 15.26
C GLU A 88 -13.66 -0.08 13.97
N GLU A 89 -12.45 -0.13 13.42
CA GLU A 89 -12.09 0.48 12.13
C GLU A 89 -12.83 -0.21 10.97
N GLN A 90 -12.87 -1.55 10.94
CA GLN A 90 -13.64 -2.29 9.93
C GLN A 90 -15.11 -1.89 9.96
N GLN A 91 -15.72 -1.77 11.16
CA GLN A 91 -17.10 -1.33 11.32
C GLN A 91 -17.28 0.12 10.87
N GLY A 92 -16.32 1.01 11.18
CA GLY A 92 -16.31 2.39 10.74
C GLY A 92 -16.26 2.51 9.21
N ILE A 93 -15.36 1.77 8.55
CA ILE A 93 -15.25 1.69 7.08
C ILE A 93 -16.56 1.16 6.47
N PHE A 94 -17.10 0.08 7.03
CA PHE A 94 -18.36 -0.51 6.59
C PHE A 94 -19.53 0.47 6.68
N THR A 95 -19.67 1.17 7.81
CA THR A 95 -20.73 2.17 8.03
C THR A 95 -20.62 3.34 7.03
N LYS A 96 -19.42 3.85 6.78
CA LYS A 96 -19.19 4.91 5.79
C LYS A 96 -19.49 4.43 4.38
N TYR A 97 -19.17 3.17 4.04
CA TYR A 97 -19.51 2.60 2.75
C TYR A 97 -21.03 2.41 2.58
N CYS A 98 -21.76 2.03 3.64
CA CYS A 98 -23.21 2.04 3.66
C CYS A 98 -23.77 3.46 3.39
N ALA A 99 -23.19 4.49 4.01
CA ALA A 99 -23.58 5.87 3.79
C ALA A 99 -23.35 6.32 2.34
N LEU A 100 -22.21 5.94 1.71
CA LEU A 100 -21.94 6.16 0.30
C LEU A 100 -23.03 5.54 -0.58
N LEU A 101 -23.41 4.28 -0.34
CA LEU A 101 -24.47 3.61 -1.10
C LEU A 101 -25.82 4.31 -0.94
N ASN A 102 -26.16 4.74 0.29
CA ASN A 102 -27.42 5.44 0.56
C ASN A 102 -27.46 6.86 -0.02
N SER A 103 -26.30 7.48 -0.29
CA SER A 103 -26.25 8.81 -0.93
C SER A 103 -26.50 8.78 -2.43
N CYS A 104 -26.58 7.60 -3.05
CA CYS A 104 -26.77 7.47 -4.47
C CYS A 104 -28.22 7.77 -4.89
N GLU A 105 -28.38 8.60 -5.91
CA GLU A 105 -29.69 8.92 -6.47
C GLU A 105 -30.34 7.70 -7.12
N GLU A 106 -31.67 7.61 -7.08
CA GLU A 106 -32.44 6.48 -7.66
C GLU A 106 -32.21 6.26 -9.15
N THR A 107 -31.81 7.31 -9.87
CA THR A 107 -31.51 7.26 -11.31
C THR A 107 -30.06 6.91 -11.63
N MET A 108 -29.22 6.84 -10.60
CA MET A 108 -27.79 6.56 -10.74
C MET A 108 -27.54 5.06 -10.75
N HIS A 109 -26.84 4.56 -11.76
CA HIS A 109 -26.35 3.19 -11.81
C HIS A 109 -24.89 3.17 -11.44
N LEU A 110 -24.50 2.38 -10.44
CA LEU A 110 -23.11 2.20 -10.01
C LEU A 110 -22.54 0.89 -10.53
N ASN A 111 -21.28 0.93 -10.90
CA ASN A 111 -20.47 -0.26 -11.23
C ASN A 111 -19.11 -0.14 -10.56
N VAL A 112 -18.87 -0.99 -9.57
CA VAL A 112 -17.57 -1.15 -8.94
C VAL A 112 -16.81 -2.23 -9.71
N THR A 113 -15.65 -1.89 -10.28
CA THR A 113 -14.82 -2.81 -11.06
C THR A 113 -13.46 -2.96 -10.39
N LEU A 114 -13.14 -4.18 -9.98
CA LEU A 114 -11.85 -4.56 -9.38
C LEU A 114 -11.05 -5.32 -10.44
N VAL A 115 -9.93 -4.75 -10.87
CA VAL A 115 -9.07 -5.33 -11.90
C VAL A 115 -7.79 -5.83 -11.27
N LYS A 116 -7.60 -7.14 -11.24
CA LYS A 116 -6.36 -7.79 -10.86
C LYS A 116 -5.58 -8.13 -12.12
N LYS A 117 -4.48 -7.42 -12.36
CA LYS A 117 -3.62 -7.58 -13.56
C LYS A 117 -2.20 -7.97 -13.18
N LYS A 118 -1.61 -8.82 -14.01
CA LYS A 118 -0.23 -9.28 -13.84
C LYS A 118 0.76 -8.19 -14.23
N ILE A 119 1.72 -7.93 -13.37
CA ILE A 119 2.84 -7.05 -13.70
C ILE A 119 3.75 -7.79 -14.68
N ARG A 120 4.08 -7.17 -15.83
CA ARG A 120 5.05 -7.74 -16.77
C ARG A 120 6.41 -7.86 -16.08
N LYS A 121 7.04 -9.05 -16.19
CA LYS A 121 8.33 -9.34 -15.56
C LYS A 121 9.41 -8.33 -15.94
N GLU A 122 9.41 -7.85 -17.20
CA GLU A 122 10.35 -6.86 -17.70
C GLU A 122 10.19 -5.50 -17.01
N LYS A 123 8.93 -5.08 -16.75
CA LYS A 123 8.63 -3.85 -16.02
C LYS A 123 9.13 -3.97 -14.59
N LEU A 124 8.81 -5.09 -13.92
CA LEU A 124 9.23 -5.35 -12.54
C LEU A 124 10.76 -5.41 -12.42
N LYS A 125 11.45 -6.07 -13.36
CA LYS A 125 12.92 -6.08 -13.44
C LYS A 125 13.47 -4.67 -13.62
N LYS A 126 12.90 -3.86 -14.52
CA LYS A 126 13.33 -2.48 -14.75
C LYS A 126 13.21 -1.59 -13.52
N GLU A 127 12.18 -1.80 -12.69
CA GLU A 127 11.91 -1.02 -11.49
C GLU A 127 12.71 -1.49 -10.27
N LEU A 128 12.89 -2.80 -10.10
CA LEU A 128 13.54 -3.41 -8.94
C LEU A 128 15.04 -3.59 -9.08
N PHE A 129 15.54 -3.87 -10.31
CA PHE A 129 16.93 -4.27 -10.51
C PHE A 129 17.87 -3.08 -10.43
N TYR A 130 19.04 -3.35 -9.90
CA TYR A 130 20.14 -2.40 -9.75
C TYR A 130 20.98 -2.38 -11.03
N LYS A 131 21.11 -1.22 -11.67
CA LYS A 131 21.88 -1.05 -12.90
C LYS A 131 23.38 -1.10 -12.59
N LYS A 132 24.16 -1.80 -13.43
CA LYS A 132 25.62 -1.75 -13.39
C LYS A 132 26.11 -0.36 -13.78
N ILE A 133 27.11 0.15 -13.05
CA ILE A 133 27.70 1.49 -13.27
C ILE A 133 29.23 1.42 -13.53
N GLY A 134 29.80 0.23 -13.66
CA GLY A 134 31.20 0.02 -13.99
C GLY A 134 32.16 0.15 -12.80
N ASN A 135 31.71 -0.06 -11.57
CA ASN A 135 32.54 0.03 -10.38
C ASN A 135 32.72 -1.33 -9.66
N ALA A 136 33.62 -1.37 -8.67
CA ALA A 136 33.95 -2.58 -7.89
C ALA A 136 32.74 -3.21 -7.17
N HIS A 137 31.63 -2.46 -7.01
CA HIS A 137 30.43 -2.91 -6.32
C HIS A 137 29.40 -3.58 -7.26
N ASP A 138 29.67 -3.65 -8.57
CA ASP A 138 28.76 -4.29 -9.53
C ASP A 138 28.54 -5.78 -9.24
N LYS A 139 29.53 -6.47 -8.66
CA LYS A 139 29.38 -7.85 -8.17
C LYS A 139 28.25 -8.00 -7.14
N TYR A 140 28.04 -7.00 -6.28
CA TYR A 140 26.96 -6.99 -5.30
C TYR A 140 25.61 -6.61 -5.93
N ARG A 141 25.61 -5.77 -7.01
CA ARG A 141 24.41 -5.49 -7.78
C ARG A 141 23.93 -6.74 -8.52
N GLU A 142 24.82 -7.50 -9.09
CA GLU A 142 24.52 -8.78 -9.77
C GLU A 142 23.89 -9.76 -8.78
N GLU A 143 24.57 -10.01 -7.66
CA GLU A 143 24.09 -10.93 -6.63
C GLU A 143 22.71 -10.51 -6.06
N LEU A 144 22.51 -9.22 -5.82
CA LEU A 144 21.20 -8.70 -5.37
C LEU A 144 20.12 -8.86 -6.45
N ASN A 145 20.45 -8.64 -7.73
CA ASN A 145 19.55 -8.88 -8.84
C ASN A 145 19.18 -10.36 -8.99
N ASP A 146 20.12 -11.28 -8.76
CA ASP A 146 19.88 -12.72 -8.80
C ASP A 146 18.96 -13.16 -7.64
N LEU A 147 19.18 -12.64 -6.43
CA LEU A 147 18.29 -12.86 -5.29
C LEU A 147 16.88 -12.34 -5.57
N LEU A 148 16.75 -11.12 -6.12
CA LEU A 148 15.46 -10.56 -6.51
C LEU A 148 14.81 -11.36 -7.64
N SER A 149 15.60 -11.84 -8.60
CA SER A 149 15.10 -12.70 -9.70
C SER A 149 14.55 -14.02 -9.17
N LYS A 150 15.26 -14.69 -8.26
CA LYS A 150 14.78 -15.93 -7.58
C LYS A 150 13.45 -15.67 -6.86
N LYS A 151 13.33 -14.57 -6.11
CA LYS A 151 12.09 -14.17 -5.43
C LYS A 151 10.94 -13.90 -6.43
N ILE A 152 11.20 -13.22 -7.54
CA ILE A 152 10.21 -12.96 -8.61
C ILE A 152 9.77 -14.25 -9.32
N HIS A 153 10.66 -15.24 -9.49
CA HIS A 153 10.34 -16.51 -10.16
C HIS A 153 9.74 -17.55 -9.20
N GLY A 154 10.00 -17.47 -7.92
CA GLY A 154 9.60 -18.44 -6.89
C GLY A 154 8.12 -18.43 -6.49
N GLY A 155 7.22 -17.89 -7.30
CA GLY A 155 5.77 -17.94 -7.06
C GLY A 155 5.21 -16.72 -6.34
N GLU A 156 5.92 -15.60 -6.32
CA GLU A 156 5.36 -14.34 -5.85
C GLU A 156 4.23 -13.90 -6.77
N ASN A 157 3.10 -13.52 -6.18
CA ASN A 157 1.96 -12.98 -6.91
C ASN A 157 2.33 -11.58 -7.41
N ASN A 158 2.85 -11.49 -8.64
CA ASN A 158 3.17 -10.22 -9.28
C ASN A 158 1.88 -9.60 -9.88
N PHE A 159 0.86 -9.40 -9.04
CA PHE A 159 -0.41 -8.84 -9.46
C PHE A 159 -0.66 -7.49 -8.79
N ILE A 160 -1.07 -6.51 -9.58
CA ILE A 160 -1.61 -5.23 -9.06
C ILE A 160 -3.12 -5.30 -9.10
N LYS A 161 -3.76 -4.88 -8.02
CA LYS A 161 -5.20 -4.63 -7.94
C LYS A 161 -5.46 -3.14 -8.14
N GLU A 162 -6.33 -2.82 -9.08
CA GLU A 162 -6.83 -1.48 -9.33
C GLU A 162 -8.34 -1.44 -9.17
N ASN A 163 -8.85 -0.44 -8.47
CA ASN A 163 -10.26 -0.29 -8.18
C ASN A 163 -10.83 0.89 -8.96
N TYR A 164 -11.98 0.67 -9.59
CA TYR A 164 -12.68 1.67 -10.38
C TYR A 164 -14.13 1.74 -9.97
N LEU A 165 -14.67 2.96 -9.86
CA LEU A 165 -16.09 3.24 -9.68
C LEU A 165 -16.60 3.95 -10.92
N THR A 166 -17.48 3.31 -11.68
CA THR A 166 -18.16 3.89 -12.82
C THR A 166 -19.61 4.16 -12.44
N PHE A 167 -20.08 5.35 -12.72
CA PHE A 167 -21.45 5.77 -12.44
C PHE A 167 -22.10 6.30 -13.70
N THR A 168 -23.39 5.98 -13.90
CA THR A 168 -24.16 6.28 -15.09
C THR A 168 -25.42 7.01 -14.69
N MET A 169 -25.74 8.08 -15.40
CA MET A 169 -26.93 8.88 -15.17
C MET A 169 -27.65 9.18 -16.49
N PRO A 170 -28.96 9.29 -16.48
CA PRO A 170 -29.73 9.75 -17.64
C PRO A 170 -29.59 11.27 -17.80
N ALA A 171 -29.41 11.74 -19.04
CA ALA A 171 -29.42 13.15 -19.40
C ALA A 171 -29.89 13.32 -20.86
N LYS A 172 -30.64 14.39 -21.14
CA LYS A 172 -31.14 14.62 -22.49
C LYS A 172 -30.06 15.06 -23.48
N GLU A 173 -29.07 15.81 -22.96
CA GLU A 173 -28.00 16.42 -23.76
C GLU A 173 -26.66 16.29 -23.03
N LEU A 174 -25.57 16.36 -23.79
CA LEU A 174 -24.22 16.22 -23.26
C LEU A 174 -23.87 17.27 -22.19
N ASP A 175 -24.32 18.52 -22.35
CA ASP A 175 -23.99 19.58 -21.41
C ASP A 175 -24.71 19.41 -20.06
N GLN A 176 -25.95 18.91 -20.08
CA GLN A 176 -26.64 18.46 -18.87
C GLN A 176 -25.91 17.29 -18.23
N ALA A 177 -25.46 16.32 -19.03
CA ALA A 177 -24.67 15.18 -18.53
C ALA A 177 -23.37 15.61 -17.86
N LYS A 178 -22.63 16.60 -18.41
CA LYS A 178 -21.43 17.16 -17.82
C LYS A 178 -21.67 17.68 -16.40
N GLN A 179 -22.76 18.45 -16.21
CA GLN A 179 -23.09 19.03 -14.90
C GLN A 179 -23.50 17.97 -13.88
N LEU A 180 -24.38 17.05 -14.26
CA LEU A 180 -24.85 15.97 -13.38
C LEU A 180 -23.70 15.05 -12.98
N LEU A 181 -22.91 14.58 -13.95
CA LEU A 181 -21.77 13.69 -13.69
C LEU A 181 -20.67 14.38 -12.91
N ALA A 182 -20.43 15.70 -13.06
CA ALA A 182 -19.43 16.41 -12.27
C ALA A 182 -19.85 16.52 -10.79
N ARG A 183 -21.15 16.74 -10.50
CA ARG A 183 -21.66 16.72 -9.11
C ARG A 183 -21.55 15.34 -8.49
N ALA A 184 -22.01 14.31 -9.21
CA ALA A 184 -21.90 12.92 -8.75
C ALA A 184 -20.44 12.51 -8.51
N GLU A 185 -19.52 12.90 -9.41
CA GLU A 185 -18.07 12.65 -9.25
C GLU A 185 -17.53 13.25 -7.96
N GLN A 186 -17.90 14.50 -7.65
CA GLN A 186 -17.45 15.16 -6.43
C GLN A 186 -18.00 14.46 -5.19
N THR A 187 -19.31 14.21 -5.11
CA THR A 187 -19.96 13.55 -3.97
C THR A 187 -19.36 12.15 -3.70
N LEU A 188 -19.20 11.34 -4.76
CA LEU A 188 -18.61 9.99 -4.63
C LEU A 188 -17.13 10.03 -4.24
N SER A 189 -16.36 11.01 -4.78
CA SER A 189 -14.95 11.18 -4.40
C SER A 189 -14.80 11.62 -2.94
N ASP A 190 -15.64 12.52 -2.46
CA ASP A 190 -15.63 12.99 -1.07
C ASP A 190 -15.96 11.84 -0.12
N SER A 191 -17.00 11.06 -0.42
CA SER A 191 -17.39 9.88 0.38
C SER A 191 -16.29 8.80 0.41
N LEU A 192 -15.63 8.53 -0.71
CA LEU A 192 -14.49 7.60 -0.75
C LEU A 192 -13.29 8.13 0.04
N THR A 193 -13.05 9.45 0.01
CA THR A 193 -11.98 10.10 0.79
C THR A 193 -12.26 10.03 2.29
N GLU A 194 -13.53 10.18 2.73
CA GLU A 194 -13.94 9.99 4.12
C GLU A 194 -13.72 8.55 4.61
N ILE A 195 -13.84 7.57 3.73
CA ILE A 195 -13.53 6.17 4.01
C ILE A 195 -12.01 5.97 4.20
N GLY A 196 -11.16 6.87 3.64
CA GLY A 196 -9.70 6.80 3.67
C GLY A 196 -9.08 6.40 2.32
N SER A 197 -9.86 6.35 1.24
CA SER A 197 -9.38 6.01 -0.11
C SER A 197 -9.04 7.27 -0.91
N LYS A 198 -7.88 7.27 -1.57
CA LYS A 198 -7.48 8.36 -2.48
C LYS A 198 -8.15 8.17 -3.84
N CYS A 199 -8.74 9.25 -4.35
CA CYS A 199 -9.46 9.22 -5.62
C CYS A 199 -8.69 9.95 -6.72
N GLN A 200 -8.76 9.41 -7.94
CA GLN A 200 -8.24 10.02 -9.15
C GLN A 200 -9.32 10.03 -10.22
N LYS A 201 -9.61 11.20 -10.78
CA LYS A 201 -10.56 11.35 -11.89
C LYS A 201 -9.95 10.73 -13.14
N MET A 202 -10.79 10.02 -13.92
CA MET A 202 -10.35 9.39 -15.15
C MET A 202 -10.79 10.23 -16.37
N ASP A 203 -9.83 10.54 -17.23
CA ASP A 203 -10.08 11.11 -18.55
C ASP A 203 -10.43 10.01 -19.58
N GLY A 204 -10.76 10.41 -20.79
CA GLY A 204 -11.13 9.47 -21.86
C GLY A 204 -9.99 8.54 -22.24
N LEU A 205 -8.75 9.01 -22.26
CA LEU A 205 -7.57 8.21 -22.57
C LEU A 205 -7.35 7.11 -21.52
N SER A 206 -7.44 7.45 -20.24
CA SER A 206 -7.31 6.49 -19.12
C SER A 206 -8.42 5.43 -19.16
N ARG A 207 -9.65 5.81 -19.46
CA ARG A 207 -10.76 4.86 -19.63
C ARG A 207 -10.57 3.95 -20.84
N LEU A 208 -10.16 4.48 -21.98
CA LEU A 208 -9.87 3.67 -23.18
C LEU A 208 -8.71 2.71 -22.94
N ARG A 209 -7.64 3.14 -22.25
CA ARG A 209 -6.52 2.29 -21.87
C ARG A 209 -6.94 1.14 -20.96
N LEU A 210 -7.82 1.39 -19.99
CA LEU A 210 -8.38 0.34 -19.14
C LEU A 210 -9.17 -0.68 -19.95
N ILE A 211 -10.09 -0.22 -20.80
CA ILE A 211 -10.92 -1.10 -21.64
C ILE A 211 -10.04 -1.90 -22.63
N HIS A 212 -9.05 -1.26 -23.24
CA HIS A 212 -8.09 -1.93 -24.11
C HIS A 212 -7.34 -3.05 -23.36
N HIS A 213 -6.86 -2.79 -22.14
CA HIS A 213 -6.19 -3.80 -21.32
C HIS A 213 -7.10 -5.02 -21.03
N LEU A 214 -8.39 -4.80 -20.77
CA LEU A 214 -9.33 -5.90 -20.52
C LEU A 214 -9.63 -6.73 -21.78
N LEU A 215 -9.56 -6.13 -22.97
CA LEU A 215 -9.81 -6.80 -24.25
C LEU A 215 -8.57 -7.44 -24.87
N HIS A 216 -7.40 -6.80 -24.77
CA HIS A 216 -6.15 -7.26 -25.39
C HIS A 216 -5.20 -7.87 -24.34
N SER A 217 -4.40 -8.87 -24.71
CA SER A 217 -3.47 -9.55 -23.80
C SER A 217 -2.08 -8.91 -23.79
N THR A 218 -1.57 -8.46 -24.95
CA THR A 218 -0.16 -8.07 -25.11
C THR A 218 0.06 -6.73 -25.80
N ALA A 219 -0.94 -6.18 -26.49
CA ALA A 219 -0.79 -4.97 -27.27
C ALA A 219 -0.50 -3.73 -26.42
N SER A 220 0.45 -2.90 -26.84
CA SER A 220 0.63 -1.56 -26.32
C SER A 220 -0.53 -0.68 -26.80
N PHE A 221 -1.07 0.14 -25.92
CA PHE A 221 -2.12 1.10 -26.28
C PHE A 221 -1.47 2.45 -26.61
N ASP A 222 -1.44 2.75 -27.89
CA ASP A 222 -1.00 4.05 -28.42
C ASP A 222 -2.19 4.70 -29.11
N PHE A 223 -2.73 5.75 -28.51
CA PHE A 223 -3.92 6.45 -28.99
C PHE A 223 -3.88 7.91 -28.53
N ASN A 224 -4.21 8.81 -29.49
CA ASN A 224 -4.40 10.23 -29.21
C ASN A 224 -5.75 10.68 -29.80
N TYR A 225 -6.48 11.54 -29.10
CA TYR A 225 -7.74 12.09 -29.61
C TYR A 225 -7.59 12.92 -30.89
N SER A 226 -6.44 13.51 -31.14
CA SER A 226 -6.12 14.18 -32.42
C SER A 226 -6.25 13.25 -33.63
N ASP A 227 -5.96 11.97 -33.48
CA ASP A 227 -5.99 10.98 -34.56
C ASP A 227 -7.42 10.71 -35.05
N LEU A 228 -8.43 10.89 -34.18
CA LEU A 228 -9.84 10.79 -34.56
C LEU A 228 -10.24 11.87 -35.55
N ILE A 229 -9.70 13.08 -35.39
CA ILE A 229 -10.01 14.24 -36.25
C ILE A 229 -9.40 14.03 -37.62
N TYR A 230 -8.16 13.55 -37.71
CA TYR A 230 -7.44 13.39 -38.96
C TYR A 230 -7.84 12.13 -39.74
N ASN A 231 -8.13 11.02 -39.05
CA ASN A 231 -8.34 9.71 -39.68
C ASN A 231 -9.82 9.30 -39.77
N GLY A 232 -10.76 10.08 -39.21
CA GLY A 232 -12.20 9.76 -39.19
C GLY A 232 -12.53 8.47 -38.43
N LEU A 233 -11.61 7.98 -37.57
CA LEU A 233 -11.77 6.78 -36.77
C LEU A 233 -12.69 7.06 -35.58
N SER A 234 -13.30 6.02 -35.02
CA SER A 234 -14.04 6.10 -33.77
C SER A 234 -13.21 5.58 -32.60
N THR A 235 -13.51 6.01 -31.38
CA THR A 235 -12.86 5.44 -30.18
C THR A 235 -13.06 3.93 -30.06
N LYS A 236 -14.11 3.37 -30.67
CA LYS A 236 -14.32 1.91 -30.77
C LYS A 236 -13.25 1.21 -31.61
N ALA A 237 -12.77 1.87 -32.65
CA ALA A 237 -11.75 1.31 -33.53
C ALA A 237 -10.42 1.11 -32.82
N SER A 238 -10.06 2.02 -31.89
CA SER A 238 -8.79 1.97 -31.15
C SER A 238 -8.75 0.89 -30.07
N ILE A 239 -9.92 0.45 -29.56
CA ILE A 239 -9.98 -0.54 -28.47
C ILE A 239 -10.58 -1.88 -28.91
N ALA A 240 -11.14 -1.99 -30.12
CA ALA A 240 -11.75 -3.23 -30.58
C ALA A 240 -10.68 -4.28 -30.87
N PRO A 241 -10.81 -5.52 -30.34
CA PRO A 241 -9.90 -6.61 -30.66
C PRO A 241 -10.02 -7.01 -32.15
N MET A 242 -8.94 -7.56 -32.69
CA MET A 242 -8.91 -7.99 -34.11
C MET A 242 -9.95 -9.09 -34.39
N SER A 243 -10.19 -9.98 -33.44
CA SER A 243 -11.19 -11.02 -33.55
C SER A 243 -11.92 -11.26 -32.23
N LEU A 244 -13.24 -11.54 -32.28
CA LEU A 244 -14.07 -11.87 -31.14
C LEU A 244 -15.12 -12.89 -31.56
N ASN A 245 -15.03 -14.12 -31.01
CA ASN A 245 -15.95 -15.22 -31.30
C ASN A 245 -16.72 -15.62 -30.04
N VAL A 246 -17.99 -15.22 -29.94
CA VAL A 246 -18.88 -15.45 -28.78
C VAL A 246 -19.91 -16.56 -29.02
N LYS A 247 -19.70 -17.43 -30.02
CA LYS A 247 -20.67 -18.50 -30.40
C LYS A 247 -20.62 -19.71 -29.46
N LYS A 248 -19.60 -19.80 -28.64
CA LYS A 248 -19.44 -20.93 -27.70
C LYS A 248 -20.42 -20.80 -26.52
N LYS A 249 -20.74 -21.96 -25.91
CA LYS A 249 -21.77 -22.00 -24.86
C LYS A 249 -21.40 -21.15 -23.65
N ASN A 250 -20.22 -21.36 -23.07
CA ASN A 250 -19.82 -20.81 -21.75
C ASN A 250 -18.47 -20.09 -21.75
N TYR A 251 -17.85 -19.84 -22.90
CA TYR A 251 -16.63 -19.06 -23.05
C TYR A 251 -16.65 -18.32 -24.41
N PHE A 252 -15.72 -17.45 -24.64
CA PHE A 252 -15.49 -16.77 -25.91
C PHE A 252 -14.00 -16.77 -26.26
N GLU A 253 -13.73 -16.62 -27.54
CA GLU A 253 -12.39 -16.50 -28.09
C GLU A 253 -12.16 -15.04 -28.46
N ILE A 254 -11.07 -14.47 -27.96
CA ILE A 254 -10.67 -13.08 -28.21
C ILE A 254 -9.20 -13.04 -28.63
N GLU A 255 -8.93 -12.63 -29.87
CA GLU A 255 -7.61 -12.73 -30.47
C GLU A 255 -7.03 -14.15 -30.32
N GLU A 256 -5.88 -14.30 -29.65
CA GLU A 256 -5.21 -15.57 -29.38
C GLU A 256 -5.56 -16.15 -27.99
N SER A 257 -6.50 -15.51 -27.27
CA SER A 257 -6.85 -15.87 -25.89
C SER A 257 -8.30 -16.37 -25.78
N TYR A 258 -8.56 -17.01 -24.65
CA TYR A 258 -9.89 -17.50 -24.25
C TYR A 258 -10.38 -16.71 -23.05
N GLY A 259 -11.60 -16.19 -23.11
CA GLY A 259 -12.24 -15.46 -22.02
C GLY A 259 -13.48 -16.19 -21.51
N GLN A 260 -13.76 -16.08 -20.22
CA GLN A 260 -14.97 -16.62 -19.60
C GLN A 260 -15.51 -15.68 -18.54
N ILE A 261 -16.84 -15.62 -18.44
CA ILE A 261 -17.55 -14.85 -17.44
C ILE A 261 -18.46 -15.76 -16.65
N LEU A 262 -18.32 -15.70 -15.33
CA LEU A 262 -19.21 -16.30 -14.35
C LEU A 262 -20.02 -15.19 -13.68
N TYR A 263 -21.20 -15.54 -13.16
CA TYR A 263 -22.01 -14.61 -12.38
C TYR A 263 -22.45 -15.24 -11.06
N LEU A 264 -22.64 -14.41 -10.04
CA LEU A 264 -23.17 -14.84 -8.76
C LEU A 264 -24.69 -15.02 -8.89
N LYS A 265 -25.15 -16.26 -8.77
CA LYS A 265 -26.56 -16.63 -8.87
C LYS A 265 -27.22 -16.79 -7.51
N ASP A 266 -26.59 -17.57 -6.64
CA ASP A 266 -27.15 -17.95 -5.35
C ASP A 266 -26.39 -17.23 -4.24
N TYR A 267 -27.11 -16.51 -3.38
CA TYR A 267 -26.59 -15.74 -2.26
C TYR A 267 -26.96 -16.47 -0.96
N PRO A 268 -26.03 -16.65 -0.01
CA PRO A 268 -26.32 -17.26 1.29
C PRO A 268 -27.20 -16.33 2.14
N ALA A 269 -27.88 -16.89 3.13
CA ALA A 269 -28.64 -16.14 4.11
C ALA A 269 -27.71 -15.16 4.89
N ASN A 270 -26.52 -15.64 5.28
CA ASN A 270 -25.50 -14.84 5.96
C ASN A 270 -24.33 -14.62 5.00
N LEU A 271 -24.24 -13.42 4.47
CA LEU A 271 -23.12 -12.97 3.64
C LEU A 271 -21.87 -12.68 4.49
N THR A 272 -20.70 -12.92 3.94
CA THR A 272 -19.41 -12.57 4.54
C THR A 272 -18.58 -11.73 3.57
N ASP A 273 -17.84 -10.77 4.09
CA ASP A 273 -16.94 -9.88 3.34
C ASP A 273 -15.71 -10.59 2.74
N LYS A 274 -15.51 -11.89 3.07
CA LYS A 274 -14.38 -12.69 2.61
C LYS A 274 -14.50 -13.24 1.18
N VAL A 275 -15.66 -13.10 0.54
CA VAL A 275 -15.87 -13.62 -0.83
C VAL A 275 -14.98 -12.91 -1.84
N ILE A 276 -14.97 -11.57 -1.80
CA ILE A 276 -14.18 -10.76 -2.74
C ILE A 276 -12.68 -11.00 -2.55
N SER A 277 -12.21 -10.98 -1.29
CA SER A 277 -10.81 -11.25 -0.99
C SER A 277 -10.39 -12.66 -1.41
N GLY A 278 -11.21 -13.68 -1.13
CA GLY A 278 -10.94 -15.05 -1.53
C GLY A 278 -10.87 -15.25 -3.05
N LEU A 279 -11.70 -14.56 -3.83
CA LEU A 279 -11.60 -14.56 -5.30
C LEU A 279 -10.30 -13.93 -5.80
N LEU A 280 -9.88 -12.83 -5.18
CA LEU A 280 -8.66 -12.12 -5.54
C LEU A 280 -7.36 -12.86 -5.13
N GLU A 281 -7.45 -13.88 -4.25
CA GLU A 281 -6.32 -14.78 -3.93
C GLU A 281 -5.96 -15.75 -5.07
N ILE A 282 -6.88 -16.04 -6.01
CA ILE A 282 -6.59 -16.90 -7.16
C ILE A 282 -5.40 -16.31 -7.94
N PRO A 283 -4.31 -17.07 -8.20
CA PRO A 283 -3.07 -16.54 -8.78
C PRO A 283 -3.16 -16.34 -10.32
N GLU A 284 -4.23 -15.68 -10.78
CA GLU A 284 -4.52 -15.41 -12.18
C GLU A 284 -5.08 -14.00 -12.38
N GLU A 285 -5.00 -13.48 -13.61
CA GLU A 285 -5.64 -12.22 -13.97
C GLU A 285 -7.16 -12.34 -13.88
N MET A 286 -7.80 -11.40 -13.20
CA MET A 286 -9.23 -11.46 -12.95
C MET A 286 -9.83 -10.05 -12.83
N THR A 287 -11.06 -9.91 -13.31
CA THR A 287 -11.86 -8.70 -13.14
C THR A 287 -13.16 -9.06 -12.44
N LEU A 288 -13.43 -8.42 -11.32
CA LEU A 288 -14.70 -8.49 -10.63
C LEU A 288 -15.49 -7.23 -10.96
N SER A 289 -16.75 -7.39 -11.40
CA SER A 289 -17.63 -6.27 -11.70
C SER A 289 -18.90 -6.40 -10.86
N ILE A 290 -19.17 -5.40 -10.04
CA ILE A 290 -20.32 -5.34 -9.13
C ILE A 290 -21.21 -4.21 -9.59
N HIS A 291 -22.39 -4.53 -10.11
CA HIS A 291 -23.41 -3.58 -10.50
C HIS A 291 -24.39 -3.35 -9.36
N ILE A 292 -24.68 -2.10 -9.06
CA ILE A 292 -25.54 -1.69 -7.96
C ILE A 292 -26.51 -0.64 -8.49
N ASP A 293 -27.80 -0.99 -8.57
CA ASP A 293 -28.87 -0.12 -9.02
C ASP A 293 -29.77 0.24 -7.84
N PRO A 294 -29.81 1.49 -7.37
CA PRO A 294 -30.74 1.91 -6.33
C PRO A 294 -32.20 1.70 -6.78
N ILE A 295 -33.04 1.26 -5.87
CA ILE A 295 -34.49 1.11 -6.09
C ILE A 295 -35.20 2.26 -5.37
N ALA A 296 -36.07 2.98 -6.10
CA ALA A 296 -36.87 4.04 -5.50
C ALA A 296 -37.66 3.55 -4.28
N SER A 297 -37.71 4.35 -3.22
CA SER A 297 -38.29 3.94 -1.93
C SER A 297 -39.73 3.49 -2.03
N ASP A 298 -40.56 4.13 -2.92
CA ASP A 298 -41.92 3.73 -3.19
C ASP A 298 -41.98 2.39 -3.91
N GLN A 299 -41.14 2.18 -4.93
CA GLN A 299 -41.02 0.91 -5.65
C GLN A 299 -40.54 -0.21 -4.76
N ALA A 300 -39.56 0.05 -3.85
CA ALA A 300 -39.06 -0.90 -2.88
C ALA A 300 -40.16 -1.39 -1.95
N ASN A 301 -40.95 -0.47 -1.39
CA ASN A 301 -42.09 -0.80 -0.56
C ASN A 301 -43.15 -1.62 -1.31
N HIS A 302 -43.50 -1.22 -2.51
CA HIS A 302 -44.45 -1.97 -3.34
C HIS A 302 -43.95 -3.37 -3.71
N LEU A 303 -42.66 -3.53 -3.97
CA LEU A 303 -42.06 -4.84 -4.31
C LEU A 303 -42.16 -5.82 -3.15
N ILE A 304 -41.86 -5.36 -1.92
CA ILE A 304 -41.93 -6.22 -0.74
C ILE A 304 -43.37 -6.52 -0.36
N GLN A 305 -44.24 -5.50 -0.32
CA GLN A 305 -45.66 -5.68 -0.04
C GLN A 305 -46.32 -6.66 -1.01
N ARG A 306 -45.99 -6.57 -2.32
CA ARG A 306 -46.50 -7.48 -3.32
C ARG A 306 -46.02 -8.94 -3.08
N LYS A 307 -44.73 -9.12 -2.75
CA LYS A 307 -44.20 -10.45 -2.37
C LYS A 307 -44.88 -10.99 -1.11
N GLN A 308 -45.02 -10.16 -0.08
CA GLN A 308 -45.70 -10.52 1.16
C GLN A 308 -47.15 -10.96 0.88
N ALA A 309 -47.91 -10.20 0.09
CA ALA A 309 -49.28 -10.53 -0.27
C ALA A 309 -49.39 -11.88 -1.04
N TYR A 310 -48.43 -12.19 -1.93
CA TYR A 310 -48.35 -13.53 -2.56
C TYR A 310 -48.11 -14.63 -1.54
N MET A 311 -47.15 -14.48 -0.64
CA MET A 311 -46.83 -15.47 0.38
C MET A 311 -47.98 -15.67 1.38
N GLU A 312 -48.68 -14.59 1.75
CA GLU A 312 -49.87 -14.68 2.56
C GLU A 312 -51.02 -15.40 1.82
N GLY A 313 -51.17 -15.16 0.50
CA GLY A 313 -52.10 -15.89 -0.36
C GLY A 313 -51.77 -17.40 -0.41
N ASP A 314 -50.51 -17.77 -0.55
CA ASP A 314 -50.07 -19.17 -0.54
C ASP A 314 -50.28 -19.83 0.83
N LYS A 315 -50.09 -19.09 1.95
CA LYS A 315 -50.41 -19.51 3.31
C LYS A 315 -51.88 -19.86 3.44
N VAL A 316 -52.77 -18.94 3.00
CA VAL A 316 -54.23 -19.18 2.99
C VAL A 316 -54.63 -20.34 2.11
N ALA A 317 -53.98 -20.49 0.94
CA ALA A 317 -54.24 -21.62 0.03
C ALA A 317 -53.82 -22.95 0.66
N SER A 318 -52.69 -22.99 1.38
CA SER A 318 -52.22 -24.19 2.11
C SER A 318 -53.17 -24.54 3.25
N GLN A 319 -53.61 -23.56 4.04
CA GLN A 319 -54.62 -23.75 5.11
C GLN A 319 -55.94 -24.30 4.57
N ARG A 320 -56.43 -23.77 3.45
CA ARG A 320 -57.70 -24.26 2.81
C ARG A 320 -57.56 -25.70 2.33
N LYS A 321 -56.42 -26.07 1.74
CA LYS A 321 -56.13 -27.44 1.33
C LYS A 321 -56.09 -28.43 2.50
N ALA A 322 -55.51 -28.01 3.66
CA ALA A 322 -55.45 -28.79 4.88
C ALA A 322 -56.87 -29.04 5.43
N LEU A 323 -57.69 -28.00 5.53
CA LEU A 323 -59.08 -28.08 5.96
C LEU A 323 -59.89 -29.05 5.07
N GLN A 324 -59.72 -28.99 3.76
CA GLN A 324 -60.38 -29.90 2.83
C GLN A 324 -59.98 -31.37 3.00
N LYS A 325 -58.78 -31.62 3.57
CA LYS A 325 -58.23 -32.97 3.83
C LYS A 325 -58.45 -33.41 5.28
N GLY A 326 -59.10 -32.60 6.13
CA GLY A 326 -59.36 -32.92 7.51
C GLY A 326 -58.13 -32.74 8.44
N TYR A 327 -57.09 -32.04 7.97
CA TYR A 327 -55.91 -31.72 8.79
C TYR A 327 -56.05 -30.35 9.48
N ASP A 328 -55.31 -30.15 10.55
CA ASP A 328 -55.23 -28.85 11.21
C ASP A 328 -54.62 -27.78 10.26
N PRO A 329 -55.31 -26.66 9.97
CA PRO A 329 -54.87 -25.66 9.03
C PRO A 329 -53.63 -24.92 9.47
N TYR A 330 -53.33 -24.83 10.78
CA TYR A 330 -52.19 -24.07 11.29
C TYR A 330 -50.92 -24.92 11.28
N SER A 331 -50.95 -26.18 11.57
CA SER A 331 -49.82 -27.12 11.54
C SER A 331 -49.39 -27.50 10.12
N SER A 332 -50.29 -27.31 9.13
CA SER A 332 -50.07 -27.70 7.72
C SER A 332 -49.41 -26.61 6.86
N VAL A 333 -49.12 -25.42 7.44
CA VAL A 333 -48.36 -24.37 6.74
C VAL A 333 -46.89 -24.73 6.74
N PRO A 334 -46.21 -24.75 5.59
CA PRO A 334 -44.75 -24.97 5.58
C PRO A 334 -44.04 -23.93 6.44
N TYR A 335 -43.11 -24.39 7.29
CA TYR A 335 -42.32 -23.54 8.18
C TYR A 335 -41.59 -22.44 7.40
N GLU A 336 -40.98 -22.79 6.25
CA GLU A 336 -40.29 -21.87 5.36
C GLU A 336 -41.16 -20.68 4.90
N LEU A 337 -42.47 -20.95 4.63
CA LEU A 337 -43.39 -19.88 4.20
C LEU A 337 -43.72 -18.93 5.36
N THR A 338 -43.88 -19.43 6.58
CA THR A 338 -44.12 -18.60 7.75
C THR A 338 -42.92 -17.72 8.05
N THR A 339 -41.73 -18.30 8.07
CA THR A 339 -40.46 -17.59 8.26
C THR A 339 -40.25 -16.49 7.19
N SER A 340 -40.51 -16.82 5.92
CA SER A 340 -40.37 -15.83 4.82
C SER A 340 -41.34 -14.65 4.92
N ILE A 341 -42.55 -14.86 5.45
CA ILE A 341 -43.52 -13.77 5.71
C ILE A 341 -43.00 -12.87 6.83
N ASP A 342 -42.48 -13.44 7.91
CA ASP A 342 -41.95 -12.68 9.04
C ASP A 342 -40.67 -11.94 8.68
N GLU A 343 -39.76 -12.53 7.90
CA GLU A 343 -38.59 -11.86 7.31
C GLU A 343 -39.01 -10.66 6.42
N ALA A 344 -40.06 -10.84 5.60
CA ALA A 344 -40.56 -9.73 4.77
C ALA A 344 -41.11 -8.56 5.59
N LYS A 345 -41.75 -8.84 6.77
CA LYS A 345 -42.20 -7.80 7.70
C LYS A 345 -41.00 -7.06 8.33
N LEU A 346 -40.01 -7.82 8.83
CA LEU A 346 -38.78 -7.25 9.40
C LEU A 346 -38.09 -6.37 8.37
N LEU A 347 -37.99 -6.81 7.14
CA LEU A 347 -37.39 -6.03 6.05
C LEU A 347 -38.13 -4.72 5.78
N LEU A 348 -39.48 -4.71 5.82
CA LEU A 348 -40.28 -3.48 5.72
C LEU A 348 -40.03 -2.52 6.88
N ASP A 349 -39.87 -3.06 8.09
CA ASP A 349 -39.54 -2.26 9.27
C ASP A 349 -38.13 -1.68 9.19
N ASP A 350 -37.15 -2.44 8.72
CA ASP A 350 -35.77 -1.99 8.50
C ASP A 350 -35.69 -0.86 7.46
N LEU A 351 -36.46 -0.96 6.37
CA LEU A 351 -36.53 0.10 5.35
C LEU A 351 -37.15 1.40 5.92
N ARG A 352 -38.12 1.28 6.83
CA ARG A 352 -38.80 2.46 7.39
C ARG A 352 -38.05 3.09 8.57
N LYS A 353 -37.40 2.30 9.42
CA LYS A 353 -36.85 2.74 10.70
C LYS A 353 -35.35 2.84 10.72
N ALA A 354 -34.65 1.97 9.97
CA ALA A 354 -33.18 1.82 10.03
C ALA A 354 -32.43 2.50 8.88
N GLY A 355 -33.09 3.31 8.04
CA GLY A 355 -32.44 4.00 6.92
C GLY A 355 -31.80 3.07 5.88
N GLN A 356 -32.33 1.84 5.76
CA GLN A 356 -31.90 0.89 4.72
C GLN A 356 -32.58 1.20 3.39
N ASN A 357 -31.84 1.16 2.30
CA ASN A 357 -32.36 1.20 0.95
C ASN A 357 -32.29 -0.19 0.31
N LEU A 358 -33.01 -0.39 -0.79
CA LEU A 358 -32.91 -1.59 -1.60
C LEU A 358 -32.16 -1.31 -2.90
N PHE A 359 -31.41 -2.31 -3.32
CA PHE A 359 -30.61 -2.27 -4.54
C PHE A 359 -30.83 -3.55 -5.34
N PHE A 360 -30.83 -3.43 -6.66
CA PHE A 360 -30.58 -4.57 -7.54
C PHE A 360 -29.09 -4.74 -7.70
N VAL A 361 -28.57 -5.90 -7.30
CA VAL A 361 -27.14 -6.20 -7.34
C VAL A 361 -26.86 -7.36 -8.28
N SER A 362 -25.80 -7.23 -9.11
CA SER A 362 -25.28 -8.29 -9.96
C SER A 362 -23.75 -8.31 -9.85
N ILE A 363 -23.18 -9.49 -9.70
CA ILE A 363 -21.73 -9.67 -9.55
C ILE A 363 -21.25 -10.61 -10.66
N PHE A 364 -20.25 -10.16 -11.40
CA PHE A 364 -19.60 -10.89 -12.48
C PHE A 364 -18.11 -11.09 -12.18
N VAL A 365 -17.60 -12.25 -12.59
CA VAL A 365 -16.17 -12.59 -12.53
C VAL A 365 -15.72 -12.89 -13.94
N TYR A 366 -14.81 -12.07 -14.47
CA TYR A 366 -14.19 -12.25 -15.76
C TYR A 366 -12.73 -12.63 -15.61
N PHE A 367 -12.29 -13.59 -16.39
CA PHE A 367 -10.90 -14.00 -16.51
C PHE A 367 -10.58 -14.39 -17.94
N LYS A 368 -9.32 -14.22 -18.32
CA LYS A 368 -8.80 -14.44 -19.66
C LYS A 368 -7.46 -15.18 -19.55
N THR A 369 -7.23 -16.13 -20.46
CA THR A 369 -6.01 -16.94 -20.51
C THR A 369 -5.69 -17.38 -21.93
N ASP A 370 -4.42 -17.66 -22.22
CA ASP A 370 -3.95 -18.11 -23.53
C ASP A 370 -4.24 -19.62 -23.76
N LYS A 371 -4.50 -20.39 -22.70
CA LYS A 371 -4.74 -21.86 -22.77
C LYS A 371 -6.15 -22.19 -22.32
N LYS A 372 -6.88 -22.90 -23.17
CA LYS A 372 -8.27 -23.29 -22.88
C LYS A 372 -8.42 -24.20 -21.66
N GLU A 373 -7.46 -25.08 -21.40
CA GLU A 373 -7.49 -26.01 -20.27
C GLU A 373 -7.43 -25.24 -18.95
N LEU A 374 -6.59 -24.21 -18.89
CA LEU A 374 -6.45 -23.34 -17.72
C LEU A 374 -7.75 -22.58 -17.39
N LEU A 375 -8.52 -22.22 -18.44
CA LEU A 375 -9.82 -21.57 -18.26
C LEU A 375 -10.79 -22.39 -17.38
N ALA A 376 -10.84 -23.71 -17.63
CA ALA A 376 -11.68 -24.61 -16.83
C ALA A 376 -11.20 -24.73 -15.38
N ASP A 377 -9.90 -24.70 -15.15
CA ASP A 377 -9.33 -24.81 -13.81
C ASP A 377 -9.54 -23.53 -12.99
N ILE A 378 -9.42 -22.36 -13.61
CA ILE A 378 -9.77 -21.07 -12.97
C ILE A 378 -11.26 -21.06 -12.60
N ALA A 379 -12.15 -21.48 -13.52
CA ALA A 379 -13.57 -21.58 -13.25
C ALA A 379 -13.87 -22.50 -12.05
N LYS A 380 -13.23 -23.68 -11.97
CA LYS A 380 -13.36 -24.58 -10.81
C LYS A 380 -12.90 -23.93 -9.51
N GLN A 381 -11.82 -23.13 -9.53
CA GLN A 381 -11.34 -22.41 -8.34
C GLN A 381 -12.37 -21.37 -7.89
N VAL A 382 -12.92 -20.57 -8.81
CA VAL A 382 -13.98 -19.59 -8.52
C VAL A 382 -15.20 -20.27 -7.90
N LEU A 383 -15.67 -21.38 -8.50
CA LEU A 383 -16.80 -22.15 -7.97
C LEU A 383 -16.51 -22.76 -6.59
N ARG A 384 -15.28 -23.19 -6.33
CA ARG A 384 -14.85 -23.74 -5.03
C ARG A 384 -14.85 -22.65 -3.95
N ILE A 385 -14.29 -21.47 -4.25
CA ILE A 385 -14.28 -20.33 -3.33
C ILE A 385 -15.70 -19.85 -3.06
N GLY A 386 -16.53 -19.72 -4.08
CA GLY A 386 -17.95 -19.41 -3.93
C GLY A 386 -18.62 -20.36 -2.93
N ARG A 387 -18.49 -21.68 -3.13
CA ARG A 387 -19.05 -22.69 -2.21
C ARG A 387 -18.51 -22.60 -0.79
N LYS A 388 -17.22 -22.30 -0.62
CA LYS A 388 -16.61 -22.10 0.71
C LYS A 388 -17.33 -21.00 1.52
N TYR A 389 -17.80 -19.96 0.85
CA TYR A 389 -18.51 -18.83 1.46
C TYR A 389 -20.02 -18.85 1.22
N GLY A 390 -20.60 -19.98 0.81
CA GLY A 390 -22.04 -20.14 0.57
C GLY A 390 -22.57 -19.44 -0.67
N CYS A 391 -21.70 -18.88 -1.52
CA CYS A 391 -22.06 -18.19 -2.74
C CYS A 391 -22.04 -19.13 -3.96
N GLY A 392 -23.15 -19.20 -4.70
CA GLY A 392 -23.29 -20.03 -5.90
C GLY A 392 -22.96 -19.25 -7.18
N PHE A 393 -21.75 -19.42 -7.73
CA PHE A 393 -21.39 -18.90 -9.05
C PHE A 393 -21.84 -19.85 -10.15
N ASN A 394 -22.27 -19.31 -11.28
CA ASN A 394 -22.70 -20.06 -12.46
C ASN A 394 -22.10 -19.48 -13.74
N HIS A 395 -22.08 -20.32 -14.79
CA HIS A 395 -21.70 -19.90 -16.14
C HIS A 395 -22.82 -19.07 -16.82
N LEU A 396 -22.42 -18.05 -17.57
CA LEU A 396 -23.35 -17.31 -18.47
C LEU A 396 -23.49 -18.07 -19.79
N ASP A 397 -24.34 -19.10 -19.84
CA ASP A 397 -24.53 -19.88 -21.04
C ASP A 397 -25.17 -19.05 -22.15
N TYR A 398 -24.49 -18.94 -23.30
CA TYR A 398 -24.88 -18.17 -24.49
C TYR A 398 -25.07 -16.65 -24.28
N LEU A 399 -24.69 -16.11 -23.09
CA LEU A 399 -24.77 -14.70 -22.73
C LEU A 399 -23.39 -14.08 -22.49
N GLN A 400 -22.33 -14.72 -23.01
CA GLN A 400 -20.94 -14.24 -22.78
C GLN A 400 -20.70 -12.85 -23.38
N MET A 401 -21.39 -12.47 -24.45
CA MET A 401 -21.30 -11.15 -25.05
C MET A 401 -21.94 -10.08 -24.18
N GLU A 402 -23.13 -10.35 -23.65
CA GLU A 402 -23.82 -9.48 -22.69
C GLU A 402 -22.97 -9.35 -21.42
N GLY A 403 -22.42 -10.45 -20.94
CA GLY A 403 -21.51 -10.50 -19.79
C GLY A 403 -20.25 -9.67 -20.01
N LEU A 404 -19.60 -9.78 -21.19
CA LEU A 404 -18.41 -8.99 -21.50
C LEU A 404 -18.71 -7.49 -21.45
N ASN A 405 -19.77 -7.04 -22.08
CA ASN A 405 -20.15 -5.63 -22.03
C ASN A 405 -20.52 -5.17 -20.61
N SER A 406 -21.07 -6.06 -19.77
CA SER A 406 -21.37 -5.73 -18.37
C SER A 406 -20.10 -5.64 -17.50
N VAL A 407 -19.09 -6.45 -17.78
CA VAL A 407 -17.82 -6.41 -17.05
C VAL A 407 -16.96 -5.19 -17.44
N LEU A 408 -17.00 -4.79 -18.71
CA LEU A 408 -16.28 -3.58 -19.16
C LEU A 408 -16.83 -2.35 -18.42
N PRO A 409 -15.94 -1.42 -17.98
CA PRO A 409 -16.32 -0.27 -17.13
C PRO A 409 -17.08 0.80 -17.93
N PHE A 410 -18.13 0.37 -18.65
CA PHE A 410 -19.09 1.24 -19.30
C PHE A 410 -20.13 1.78 -18.33
N GLY A 411 -20.41 1.04 -17.23
CA GLY A 411 -21.36 1.43 -16.22
C GLY A 411 -22.80 1.03 -16.54
N LYS A 412 -23.04 -0.09 -17.25
CA LYS A 412 -24.38 -0.62 -17.51
C LYS A 412 -24.37 -2.15 -17.47
N ASN A 413 -25.40 -2.73 -16.85
CA ASN A 413 -25.62 -4.17 -16.84
C ASN A 413 -26.52 -4.57 -18.04
N TRP A 414 -26.04 -5.47 -18.90
CA TRP A 414 -26.78 -6.03 -20.03
C TRP A 414 -27.31 -7.44 -19.77
N VAL A 415 -26.94 -8.02 -18.60
CA VAL A 415 -27.41 -9.34 -18.16
C VAL A 415 -28.52 -9.14 -17.13
N MET A 416 -29.72 -9.67 -17.42
CA MET A 416 -30.92 -9.48 -16.58
C MET A 416 -30.96 -10.34 -15.32
N THR A 417 -29.80 -10.71 -14.77
CA THR A 417 -29.68 -11.49 -13.53
C THR A 417 -29.36 -10.54 -12.38
N GLN A 418 -30.39 -10.19 -11.61
CA GLN A 418 -30.27 -9.23 -10.50
C GLN A 418 -30.82 -9.86 -9.21
N ARG A 419 -30.18 -9.58 -8.09
CA ARG A 419 -30.68 -9.91 -6.74
C ARG A 419 -31.02 -8.60 -5.99
N THR A 420 -32.15 -8.62 -5.32
CA THR A 420 -32.54 -7.50 -4.44
C THR A 420 -31.84 -7.68 -3.09
N LEU A 421 -31.05 -6.68 -2.69
CA LEU A 421 -30.31 -6.65 -1.43
C LEU A 421 -30.55 -5.33 -0.69
N THR A 422 -30.46 -5.34 0.63
CA THR A 422 -30.46 -4.13 1.49
C THR A 422 -29.12 -3.40 1.39
N THR A 423 -29.04 -2.17 1.91
CA THR A 423 -27.78 -1.42 2.02
C THR A 423 -26.69 -2.24 2.70
N THR A 424 -26.98 -2.80 3.88
CA THR A 424 -26.00 -3.60 4.65
C THR A 424 -25.56 -4.85 3.89
N SER A 425 -26.50 -5.59 3.27
CA SER A 425 -26.18 -6.77 2.48
C SER A 425 -25.38 -6.44 1.22
N THR A 426 -25.62 -5.29 0.60
CA THR A 426 -24.85 -4.80 -0.56
C THR A 426 -23.45 -4.37 -0.16
N ALA A 427 -23.33 -3.68 0.99
CA ALA A 427 -22.07 -3.18 1.50
C ALA A 427 -21.07 -4.29 1.90
N ILE A 428 -21.52 -5.53 2.13
CA ILE A 428 -20.64 -6.67 2.38
C ILE A 428 -19.71 -6.96 1.19
N PHE A 429 -20.13 -6.63 -0.03
CA PHE A 429 -19.28 -6.72 -1.21
C PHE A 429 -18.35 -5.50 -1.38
N LEU A 430 -17.87 -4.96 -0.25
CA LEU A 430 -16.98 -3.80 -0.29
C LEU A 430 -15.68 -4.11 -1.06
N PRO A 431 -15.15 -3.11 -1.79
CA PRO A 431 -14.03 -3.33 -2.71
C PRO A 431 -12.66 -3.31 -2.02
N PHE A 432 -12.61 -3.09 -0.71
CA PHE A 432 -11.36 -2.90 0.02
C PHE A 432 -10.82 -4.22 0.56
N THR A 433 -9.52 -4.43 0.42
CA THR A 433 -8.83 -5.66 0.87
C THR A 433 -7.55 -5.33 1.61
N ALA A 434 -6.46 -5.07 0.90
CA ALA A 434 -5.17 -4.73 1.45
C ALA A 434 -4.43 -3.80 0.49
N GLN A 435 -3.72 -2.83 1.07
CA GLN A 435 -2.88 -1.91 0.30
C GLN A 435 -1.56 -2.58 -0.08
N ASP A 436 -0.97 -2.11 -1.17
CA ASP A 436 0.41 -2.35 -1.54
C ASP A 436 1.22 -1.06 -1.45
N LEU A 437 2.48 -1.18 -1.12
CA LEU A 437 3.46 -0.10 -1.13
C LEU A 437 4.39 -0.29 -2.32
N SER A 438 4.15 0.48 -3.37
CA SER A 438 4.96 0.45 -4.60
C SER A 438 5.26 1.87 -5.06
N HIS A 439 6.31 2.47 -4.50
CA HIS A 439 6.81 3.76 -4.95
C HIS A 439 7.72 3.56 -6.17
N GLU A 440 7.51 4.34 -7.21
CA GLU A 440 8.40 4.40 -8.35
C GLU A 440 9.83 4.76 -7.90
N ASN A 441 10.82 4.03 -8.37
CA ASN A 441 12.22 4.11 -7.92
C ASN A 441 12.45 3.77 -6.43
N GLY A 442 11.45 3.17 -5.74
CA GLY A 442 11.59 2.70 -4.37
C GLY A 442 12.65 1.59 -4.22
N LYS A 443 13.25 1.46 -3.03
CA LYS A 443 14.06 0.28 -2.66
C LYS A 443 13.12 -0.88 -2.31
N TYR A 444 13.56 -2.10 -2.58
CA TYR A 444 12.84 -3.31 -2.16
C TYR A 444 13.06 -3.53 -0.66
N TYR A 445 11.99 -3.66 0.10
CA TYR A 445 12.01 -3.92 1.54
C TYR A 445 11.48 -5.29 1.94
N GLY A 446 11.03 -6.09 0.97
CA GLY A 446 10.49 -7.43 1.22
C GLY A 446 9.19 -7.66 0.46
N ARG A 447 8.50 -8.72 0.86
CA ARG A 447 7.22 -9.14 0.31
C ARG A 447 6.09 -8.80 1.29
N ASN A 448 5.00 -8.26 0.80
CA ASN A 448 3.75 -8.11 1.55
C ASN A 448 3.16 -9.51 1.83
N GLU A 449 2.93 -9.86 3.09
CA GLU A 449 2.44 -11.20 3.43
C GLU A 449 0.94 -11.41 3.11
N LEU A 450 0.19 -10.35 2.83
CA LEU A 450 -1.21 -10.42 2.40
C LEU A 450 -1.33 -10.59 0.88
N THR A 451 -0.77 -9.63 0.13
CA THR A 451 -0.91 -9.60 -1.34
C THR A 451 0.16 -10.42 -2.05
N LYS A 452 1.23 -10.82 -1.35
CA LYS A 452 2.44 -11.47 -1.88
C LYS A 452 3.22 -10.63 -2.90
N ASN A 453 2.92 -9.34 -2.99
CA ASN A 453 3.61 -8.40 -3.86
C ASN A 453 4.88 -7.85 -3.23
N ALA A 454 5.80 -7.36 -4.06
CA ALA A 454 7.01 -6.67 -3.62
C ALA A 454 6.67 -5.32 -2.96
N ILE A 455 7.23 -5.07 -1.78
CA ILE A 455 7.15 -3.78 -1.10
C ILE A 455 8.31 -2.91 -1.59
N GLN A 456 7.98 -1.79 -2.20
CA GLN A 456 8.95 -0.80 -2.71
C GLN A 456 8.69 0.55 -2.05
N ILE A 457 9.67 1.08 -1.34
CA ILE A 457 9.53 2.35 -0.63
C ILE A 457 10.68 3.28 -1.02
N ASP A 458 10.33 4.48 -1.46
CA ASP A 458 11.24 5.61 -1.57
C ASP A 458 11.03 6.52 -0.35
N ARG A 459 11.93 6.47 0.61
CA ARG A 459 11.84 7.27 1.85
C ARG A 459 11.95 8.76 1.58
N LYS A 460 12.61 9.18 0.50
CA LYS A 460 12.71 10.60 0.11
C LYS A 460 11.35 11.21 -0.24
N ARG A 461 10.35 10.36 -0.60
CA ARG A 461 8.96 10.80 -0.90
C ARG A 461 8.07 10.93 0.33
N LEU A 462 8.51 10.42 1.48
CA LEU A 462 7.74 10.54 2.72
C LEU A 462 7.77 11.97 3.25
N ASN A 463 6.71 12.38 3.94
CA ASN A 463 6.67 13.70 4.56
C ASN A 463 7.72 13.82 5.67
N THR A 464 7.94 12.75 6.42
CA THR A 464 8.99 12.61 7.43
C THR A 464 9.85 11.39 7.08
N PRO A 465 10.99 11.57 6.37
CA PRO A 465 11.81 10.48 5.88
C PRO A 465 12.60 9.75 6.98
N SER A 466 12.59 10.25 8.23
CA SER A 466 13.20 9.58 9.38
C SER A 466 12.64 8.17 9.58
N GLY A 467 13.44 7.25 10.11
CA GLY A 467 13.09 5.86 10.28
C GLY A 467 13.45 5.28 11.64
N MET A 468 12.78 4.16 11.98
CA MET A 468 13.10 3.33 13.13
C MET A 468 13.09 1.86 12.74
N ILE A 469 14.02 1.08 13.30
CA ILE A 469 14.05 -0.39 13.20
C ILE A 469 13.96 -0.94 14.62
N LEU A 470 12.84 -1.55 14.94
CA LEU A 470 12.47 -2.01 16.27
C LEU A 470 12.42 -3.54 16.32
N GLY A 471 12.94 -4.15 17.39
CA GLY A 471 12.81 -5.60 17.55
C GLY A 471 13.71 -6.17 18.62
N SER A 472 13.32 -7.28 19.22
CA SER A 472 14.10 -8.00 20.23
C SER A 472 15.42 -8.54 19.68
N SER A 473 16.35 -8.97 20.54
CA SER A 473 17.60 -9.60 20.12
C SER A 473 17.33 -10.83 19.23
N GLY A 474 18.14 -11.03 18.19
CA GLY A 474 17.99 -12.14 17.24
C GLY A 474 16.83 -12.00 16.24
N SER A 475 16.03 -10.93 16.26
CA SER A 475 14.91 -10.71 15.33
C SER A 475 15.33 -10.37 13.89
N GLY A 476 16.59 -10.00 13.65
CA GLY A 476 17.13 -9.61 12.34
C GLY A 476 17.31 -8.12 12.13
N LYS A 477 17.32 -7.29 13.20
CA LYS A 477 17.54 -5.83 13.10
C LYS A 477 18.83 -5.46 12.38
N GLY A 478 19.95 -6.05 12.78
CA GLY A 478 21.26 -5.79 12.15
C GLY A 478 21.28 -6.16 10.66
N VAL A 479 20.56 -7.23 10.27
CA VAL A 479 20.39 -7.60 8.86
C VAL A 479 19.55 -6.56 8.14
N ALA A 480 18.43 -6.10 8.72
CA ALA A 480 17.56 -5.08 8.12
C ALA A 480 18.28 -3.74 7.94
N LYS A 481 19.05 -3.28 8.95
CA LYS A 481 19.92 -2.10 8.87
C LYS A 481 20.91 -2.21 7.72
N LYS A 482 21.74 -3.27 7.72
CA LYS A 482 22.79 -3.48 6.73
C LYS A 482 22.22 -3.68 5.32
N TYR A 483 21.05 -4.31 5.19
CA TYR A 483 20.34 -4.42 3.93
C TYR A 483 19.97 -3.03 3.39
N GLU A 484 19.46 -2.13 4.25
CA GLU A 484 19.12 -0.76 3.82
C GLU A 484 20.37 0.05 3.46
N GLU A 485 21.46 -0.07 4.22
CA GLU A 485 22.77 0.55 3.92
C GLU A 485 23.30 0.09 2.55
N ILE A 486 23.38 -1.23 2.34
CA ILE A 486 23.84 -1.80 1.06
C ILE A 486 22.96 -1.35 -0.09
N THR A 487 21.65 -1.46 0.03
CA THR A 487 20.73 -1.08 -1.05
C THR A 487 20.79 0.42 -1.33
N THR A 488 21.06 1.26 -0.33
CA THR A 488 21.29 2.71 -0.50
C THR A 488 22.60 2.96 -1.26
N LEU A 489 23.70 2.32 -0.87
CA LEU A 489 25.01 2.44 -1.54
C LEU A 489 24.96 2.01 -3.01
N LEU A 490 24.17 0.98 -3.32
CA LEU A 490 24.05 0.42 -4.65
C LEU A 490 23.09 1.19 -5.56
N LYS A 491 21.98 1.72 -5.01
CA LYS A 491 20.92 2.40 -5.78
C LYS A 491 21.18 3.89 -5.94
N ASN A 492 21.71 4.53 -4.91
CA ASN A 492 21.89 5.98 -4.84
C ASN A 492 23.40 6.32 -4.79
N PRO A 493 24.13 6.30 -5.91
CA PRO A 493 25.59 6.48 -5.92
C PRO A 493 26.05 7.86 -5.43
N GLU A 494 25.18 8.88 -5.50
CA GLU A 494 25.45 10.26 -5.08
C GLU A 494 25.15 10.49 -3.59
N ASP A 495 24.42 9.60 -2.93
CA ASP A 495 24.07 9.76 -1.50
C ASP A 495 25.25 9.33 -0.60
N GLU A 496 25.30 9.92 0.58
CA GLU A 496 26.28 9.55 1.62
C GLU A 496 25.61 8.80 2.76
N ILE A 497 26.37 7.90 3.39
CA ILE A 497 25.94 7.14 4.56
C ILE A 497 26.87 7.40 5.72
N ILE A 498 26.29 7.64 6.90
CA ILE A 498 26.98 7.71 8.16
C ILE A 498 26.36 6.67 9.10
N SER A 499 27.18 5.76 9.65
CA SER A 499 26.74 4.76 10.65
C SER A 499 27.43 5.02 11.96
N ILE A 500 26.66 5.08 13.07
CA ILE A 500 27.17 5.11 14.44
C ILE A 500 27.00 3.69 14.99
N ASP A 501 28.13 3.04 15.25
CA ASP A 501 28.24 1.60 15.54
C ASP A 501 28.92 1.36 16.91
N PRO A 502 28.12 1.26 17.99
CA PRO A 502 28.66 1.01 19.34
C PRO A 502 29.09 -0.45 19.60
N GLU A 503 28.70 -1.40 18.72
CA GLU A 503 28.96 -2.83 18.90
C GLU A 503 30.03 -3.40 17.93
N ASP A 504 30.59 -2.57 17.03
CA ASP A 504 31.57 -2.98 16.00
C ASP A 504 30.99 -4.04 15.02
N GLU A 505 29.75 -3.89 14.65
CA GLU A 505 29.08 -4.79 13.70
C GLU A 505 29.26 -4.41 12.23
N ASP A 506 29.54 -3.13 11.93
CA ASP A 506 29.59 -2.57 10.58
C ASP A 506 30.98 -2.59 9.95
N THR A 507 32.02 -2.94 10.68
CA THR A 507 33.43 -2.96 10.17
C THR A 507 33.55 -3.82 8.89
N ARG A 508 32.78 -4.90 8.73
CA ARG A 508 32.87 -5.78 7.55
C ARG A 508 32.24 -5.16 6.31
N ILE A 509 31.02 -4.63 6.46
CA ILE A 509 30.35 -3.92 5.36
C ILE A 509 31.16 -2.69 4.97
N GLY A 510 31.76 -2.01 5.97
CA GLY A 510 32.65 -0.89 5.74
C GLY A 510 33.85 -1.26 4.86
N LYS A 511 34.53 -2.38 5.15
CA LYS A 511 35.63 -2.87 4.32
C LYS A 511 35.20 -3.30 2.93
N ALA A 512 34.01 -3.90 2.78
CA ALA A 512 33.47 -4.35 1.50
C ALA A 512 33.06 -3.20 0.58
N PHE A 513 32.63 -2.07 1.15
CA PHE A 513 32.12 -0.89 0.43
C PHE A 513 33.04 0.33 0.56
N ASP A 514 34.33 0.12 0.91
CA ASP A 514 35.35 1.15 0.98
C ASP A 514 34.97 2.32 1.93
N ALA A 515 34.38 2.00 3.08
CA ALA A 515 34.02 2.98 4.09
C ALA A 515 35.25 3.54 4.80
N GLN A 516 35.11 4.75 5.33
CA GLN A 516 36.02 5.30 6.31
C GLN A 516 35.57 4.87 7.71
N ILE A 517 36.35 4.00 8.34
CA ILE A 517 36.06 3.52 9.70
C ILE A 517 36.85 4.36 10.68
N ILE A 518 36.15 5.08 11.56
CA ILE A 518 36.71 5.96 12.58
C ILE A 518 36.51 5.30 13.94
N LYS A 519 37.57 4.83 14.53
CA LYS A 519 37.55 4.24 15.87
C LYS A 519 37.76 5.32 16.91
N ILE A 520 36.81 5.46 17.82
CA ILE A 520 36.88 6.41 18.94
C ILE A 520 37.15 5.61 20.21
N ALA A 521 38.37 5.71 20.70
CA ALA A 521 38.84 4.99 21.89
C ALA A 521 39.96 5.76 22.58
N PRO A 522 40.16 5.62 23.92
CA PRO A 522 41.23 6.30 24.63
C PRO A 522 42.62 6.03 24.06
N ASN A 523 42.87 4.83 23.55
CA ASN A 523 44.17 4.40 22.97
C ASN A 523 44.07 4.30 21.43
N THR A 524 43.66 5.36 20.75
CA THR A 524 43.57 5.41 19.28
C THR A 524 44.51 6.45 18.71
N ASP A 525 44.99 6.23 17.47
CA ASP A 525 45.71 7.24 16.68
C ASP A 525 44.78 8.18 15.92
N THR A 526 43.47 8.09 16.20
CA THR A 526 42.41 8.86 15.55
C THR A 526 41.96 10.01 16.45
N PHE A 527 42.16 11.25 16.02
CA PHE A 527 41.84 12.45 16.80
C PHE A 527 40.81 13.29 16.07
N ILE A 528 39.87 13.81 16.87
CA ILE A 528 38.82 14.75 16.39
C ILE A 528 38.93 15.99 17.29
N ASN A 529 39.26 17.12 16.71
CA ASN A 529 39.34 18.37 17.44
C ASN A 529 37.93 18.93 17.75
N LEU A 530 37.66 19.14 19.02
CA LEU A 530 36.37 19.69 19.45
C LEU A 530 36.15 21.11 18.94
N LEU A 531 37.22 21.90 18.71
CA LEU A 531 37.17 23.28 18.24
C LEU A 531 37.12 23.46 16.72
N ASP A 532 37.05 22.39 15.94
CA ASP A 532 36.92 22.53 14.50
C ASP A 532 35.60 23.21 14.14
N ILE A 533 35.67 24.26 13.34
CA ILE A 533 34.52 24.92 12.70
C ILE A 533 34.59 24.61 11.21
N SER A 534 33.54 24.05 10.64
CA SER A 534 33.41 23.93 9.19
C SER A 534 33.18 25.31 8.56
N GLY A 535 34.00 25.68 7.57
CA GLY A 535 34.13 27.05 7.04
C GLY A 535 32.92 27.64 6.28
N ASP A 536 31.81 26.92 6.18
CA ASP A 536 30.68 27.24 5.28
C ASP A 536 29.37 27.56 6.01
N PHE A 537 29.44 28.30 7.15
CA PHE A 537 28.22 28.84 7.77
C PHE A 537 27.75 30.10 7.01
N GLN A 538 27.20 29.96 5.82
CA GLN A 538 26.43 31.01 5.14
C GLN A 538 25.01 31.09 5.72
N GLY A 539 24.87 31.48 6.97
CA GLY A 539 23.60 31.69 7.65
C GLY A 539 23.66 32.83 8.65
N GLU A 540 22.52 33.37 9.03
CA GLU A 540 22.33 34.54 9.92
C GLU A 540 22.88 34.34 11.35
N THR A 541 23.50 33.22 11.70
CA THR A 541 24.02 32.92 13.03
C THR A 541 25.55 32.94 13.07
N ASP A 542 26.10 33.61 14.06
CA ASP A 542 27.54 33.66 14.35
C ASP A 542 28.09 32.27 14.66
N PRO A 543 29.00 31.71 13.82
CA PRO A 543 29.55 30.36 14.01
C PRO A 543 30.24 30.17 15.37
N ILE A 544 30.89 31.20 15.88
CA ILE A 544 31.58 31.18 17.17
C ILE A 544 30.58 31.01 18.31
N LYS A 545 29.44 31.70 18.22
CA LYS A 545 28.37 31.60 19.23
C LYS A 545 27.79 30.19 19.29
N LEU A 546 27.51 29.58 18.14
CA LEU A 546 27.00 28.19 18.07
C LEU A 546 28.03 27.23 18.61
N LYS A 547 29.31 27.42 18.29
CA LYS A 547 30.38 26.57 18.78
C LYS A 547 30.60 26.73 20.30
N SER A 548 30.49 27.94 20.83
CA SER A 548 30.55 28.22 22.26
C SER A 548 29.41 27.50 23.01
N ASP A 549 28.18 27.59 22.47
CA ASP A 549 27.01 26.88 23.05
C ASP A 549 27.20 25.35 23.05
N PHE A 550 27.72 24.81 21.95
CA PHE A 550 28.07 23.38 21.88
C PHE A 550 29.13 22.97 22.91
N ILE A 551 30.21 23.75 23.05
CA ILE A 551 31.30 23.49 24.04
C ILE A 551 30.76 23.55 25.45
N LEU A 552 29.92 24.53 25.77
CA LEU A 552 29.23 24.65 27.06
C LEU A 552 28.44 23.37 27.36
N THR A 553 27.63 22.92 26.41
CA THR A 553 26.80 21.70 26.54
C THR A 553 27.67 20.45 26.70
N ALA A 554 28.75 20.34 25.92
CA ALA A 554 29.68 19.21 25.99
C ALA A 554 30.42 19.13 27.33
N PHE A 555 30.88 20.25 27.86
CA PHE A 555 31.53 20.27 29.17
C PHE A 555 30.53 20.10 30.32
N GLU A 556 29.31 20.61 30.20
CA GLU A 556 28.25 20.34 31.17
C GLU A 556 27.97 18.82 31.27
N ALA A 557 27.92 18.12 30.14
CA ALA A 557 27.79 16.65 30.12
C ALA A 557 29.00 15.93 30.66
N LEU A 558 30.21 16.50 30.59
CA LEU A 558 31.47 15.88 31.04
C LEU A 558 31.72 16.05 32.54
N ILE A 559 31.60 17.27 33.06
CA ILE A 559 31.96 17.64 34.43
C ILE A 559 30.80 18.22 35.26
N GLY A 560 29.63 18.50 34.64
CA GLY A 560 28.50 19.15 35.32
C GLY A 560 27.79 18.26 36.36
N GLY A 561 27.98 16.97 36.35
CA GLY A 561 27.35 16.00 37.28
C GLY A 561 25.80 16.12 37.23
N THR A 562 25.14 15.95 38.39
CA THR A 562 23.67 16.03 38.50
C THR A 562 23.15 17.47 38.65
N VAL A 563 23.99 18.44 38.96
CA VAL A 563 23.63 19.84 39.26
C VAL A 563 23.88 20.76 38.06
N GLY A 564 24.73 20.32 37.09
CA GLY A 564 25.18 21.12 35.95
C GLY A 564 26.29 22.12 36.35
N LEU A 565 26.75 22.87 35.33
CA LEU A 565 27.75 23.93 35.55
C LEU A 565 27.07 25.17 36.18
N ASN A 566 27.73 25.82 37.12
CA ASN A 566 27.24 27.07 37.71
C ASN A 566 27.39 28.25 36.73
N SER A 567 26.77 29.41 37.01
CA SER A 567 26.75 30.56 36.12
C SER A 567 28.15 31.14 35.88
N ALA A 568 29.06 31.06 36.87
CA ALA A 568 30.44 31.56 36.74
C ALA A 568 31.24 30.63 35.80
N GLN A 569 31.14 29.33 35.99
CA GLN A 569 31.78 28.34 35.11
C GLN A 569 31.34 28.49 33.66
N ARG A 570 30.01 28.60 33.43
CA ARG A 570 29.45 28.85 32.07
C ARG A 570 30.00 30.14 31.44
N SER A 571 30.04 31.22 32.17
CA SER A 571 30.60 32.53 31.68
C SER A 571 32.06 32.44 31.35
N ILE A 572 32.85 31.70 32.14
CA ILE A 572 34.30 31.51 31.92
C ILE A 572 34.51 30.69 30.64
N ILE A 573 33.83 29.55 30.50
CA ILE A 573 33.91 28.69 29.30
C ILE A 573 33.52 29.43 28.03
N ASP A 574 32.41 30.20 28.02
CA ASP A 574 31.98 31.01 26.88
C ASP A 574 33.05 32.09 26.54
N ARG A 575 33.53 32.81 27.54
CA ARG A 575 34.58 33.84 27.38
C ARG A 575 35.88 33.25 26.81
N VAL A 576 36.40 32.16 27.36
CA VAL A 576 37.63 31.50 26.90
C VAL A 576 37.45 30.97 25.48
N THR A 577 36.30 30.38 25.15
CA THR A 577 36.00 29.90 23.80
C THR A 577 36.02 31.02 22.79
N ARG A 578 35.38 32.15 23.07
CA ARG A 578 35.38 33.33 22.17
C ARG A 578 36.79 33.93 22.03
N LEU A 579 37.53 34.05 23.11
CA LEU A 579 38.92 34.55 23.08
C LEU A 579 39.82 33.64 22.21
N THR A 580 39.65 32.34 22.29
CA THR A 580 40.38 31.37 21.46
C THR A 580 40.18 31.63 19.98
N TYR A 581 38.92 31.84 19.56
CA TYR A 581 38.64 32.15 18.14
C TYR A 581 39.05 33.55 17.73
N VAL A 582 38.91 34.57 18.60
CA VAL A 582 39.40 35.89 18.32
C VAL A 582 40.93 35.88 18.09
N GLN A 583 41.68 35.18 18.92
CA GLN A 583 43.12 35.02 18.73
C GLN A 583 43.43 34.24 17.43
N TYR A 584 42.69 33.21 17.11
CA TYR A 584 42.83 32.46 15.87
C TYR A 584 42.64 33.35 14.63
N TYR A 585 41.55 34.11 14.57
CA TYR A 585 41.28 35.01 13.41
C TYR A 585 42.26 36.18 13.28
N HIS A 586 42.88 36.63 14.39
CA HIS A 586 43.91 37.65 14.36
C HIS A 586 45.34 37.07 14.14
N SER A 587 45.50 35.78 14.24
CA SER A 587 46.80 35.11 14.00
C SER A 587 46.98 34.77 12.53
N ALA A 588 48.21 34.71 12.03
CA ALA A 588 48.56 34.21 10.70
C ALA A 588 48.52 32.66 10.62
N ARG A 589 48.03 31.96 11.66
CA ARG A 589 48.00 30.48 11.74
C ARG A 589 46.96 29.91 10.76
N LYS A 590 47.34 28.88 10.05
CA LYS A 590 46.43 28.12 9.13
C LYS A 590 45.72 26.91 9.79
N SER A 591 46.15 26.50 10.97
CA SER A 591 45.56 25.37 11.70
C SER A 591 44.53 25.87 12.70
N MET A 592 43.40 25.13 12.81
CA MET A 592 42.37 25.44 13.82
C MET A 592 42.94 25.31 15.23
N PRO A 593 42.48 26.15 16.18
CA PRO A 593 42.88 26.01 17.58
C PRO A 593 42.41 24.71 18.15
N THR A 594 43.11 24.22 19.21
CA THR A 594 42.77 23.00 19.90
C THR A 594 42.48 23.24 21.38
N LEU A 595 41.76 22.30 22.01
CA LEU A 595 41.57 22.38 23.46
C LEU A 595 42.87 22.32 24.23
N GLY A 596 43.81 21.44 23.81
CA GLY A 596 45.05 21.20 24.53
C GLY A 596 46.06 22.33 24.45
N ASN A 597 46.15 23.03 23.31
CA ASN A 597 47.15 24.08 23.11
C ASN A 597 46.62 25.46 23.45
N GLU A 598 45.58 25.90 22.77
CA GLU A 598 45.13 27.29 22.84
C GLU A 598 44.06 27.50 23.91
N TRP A 599 43.00 26.69 23.90
CA TRP A 599 41.84 26.92 24.78
C TRP A 599 42.17 26.73 26.26
N PHE A 600 42.88 25.64 26.58
CA PHE A 600 43.26 25.33 27.99
C PHE A 600 44.30 26.31 28.54
N SER A 601 45.22 26.77 27.73
CA SER A 601 46.15 27.81 28.10
C SER A 601 45.44 29.10 28.50
N LEU A 602 44.47 29.54 27.70
CA LEU A 602 43.65 30.71 28.03
C LEU A 602 42.77 30.52 29.26
N LEU A 603 42.33 29.28 29.55
CA LEU A 603 41.63 28.95 30.78
C LEU A 603 42.53 29.11 32.00
N LYS A 604 43.77 28.57 31.94
CA LYS A 604 44.79 28.71 33.01
C LYS A 604 45.15 30.14 33.32
N GLU A 605 45.01 31.10 32.37
CA GLU A 605 45.26 32.52 32.52
C GLU A 605 44.15 33.31 33.19
N GLN A 606 42.96 32.69 33.39
CA GLN A 606 41.82 33.36 34.02
C GLN A 606 42.06 33.51 35.54
N PRO A 607 41.73 34.68 36.13
CA PRO A 607 42.07 34.94 37.53
C PRO A 607 41.08 34.36 38.55
N GLU A 608 39.91 33.92 38.16
CA GLU A 608 38.82 33.51 39.03
C GLU A 608 39.12 32.11 39.65
N GLU A 609 38.71 31.89 40.89
CA GLU A 609 38.83 30.56 41.58
C GLU A 609 38.09 29.48 40.85
N GLU A 610 36.94 29.78 40.26
CA GLU A 610 36.14 28.86 39.45
C GLU A 610 36.90 28.43 38.18
N ALA A 611 37.74 29.27 37.62
CA ALA A 611 38.59 28.90 36.48
C ALA A 611 39.65 27.89 36.89
N GLN A 612 40.27 28.07 38.09
CA GLN A 612 41.24 27.08 38.62
C GLN A 612 40.60 25.73 38.93
N ALA A 613 39.36 25.76 39.43
CA ALA A 613 38.59 24.52 39.63
C ALA A 613 38.32 23.84 38.28
N LEU A 614 37.89 24.57 37.24
CA LEU A 614 37.67 24.03 35.88
C LEU A 614 38.95 23.45 35.26
N VAL A 615 40.14 24.05 35.53
CA VAL A 615 41.43 23.51 35.09
C VAL A 615 41.63 22.12 35.66
N LEU A 616 41.42 21.92 36.98
CA LEU A 616 41.55 20.61 37.60
C LEU A 616 40.52 19.59 37.08
N ASP A 617 39.27 19.99 36.94
CA ASP A 617 38.17 19.13 36.45
C ASP A 617 38.40 18.67 35.01
N LEU A 618 39.02 19.49 34.17
CA LEU A 618 39.23 19.24 32.76
C LEU A 618 40.64 18.65 32.44
N GLU A 619 41.60 18.69 33.35
CA GLU A 619 42.98 18.23 33.13
C GLU A 619 43.04 16.82 32.56
N LEU A 620 42.28 15.88 33.14
CA LEU A 620 42.21 14.48 32.73
C LEU A 620 41.81 14.33 31.24
N TYR A 621 40.94 15.19 30.77
CA TYR A 621 40.32 15.13 29.43
C TYR A 621 41.05 15.97 28.39
N ILE A 622 41.92 16.92 28.83
CA ILE A 622 42.60 17.80 27.90
C ILE A 622 44.11 17.47 27.82
N GLU A 623 44.79 17.21 28.92
CA GLU A 623 46.22 16.88 29.02
C GLU A 623 46.47 15.44 29.48
N GLY A 624 45.47 14.81 30.15
CA GLY A 624 45.57 13.47 30.74
C GLY A 624 45.33 12.31 29.78
N SER A 625 45.05 11.13 30.34
CA SER A 625 44.89 9.86 29.58
C SER A 625 43.64 9.80 28.70
N LEU A 626 42.69 10.71 28.89
CA LEU A 626 41.42 10.78 28.11
C LEU A 626 41.40 11.93 27.07
N ALA A 627 42.58 12.47 26.72
CA ALA A 627 42.79 13.64 25.87
C ALA A 627 42.60 13.35 24.35
N ILE A 628 41.61 12.57 23.97
CA ILE A 628 41.38 12.19 22.55
C ILE A 628 40.75 13.28 21.68
N PHE A 629 40.08 14.26 22.29
CA PHE A 629 39.39 15.36 21.60
C PHE A 629 40.12 16.70 21.72
N SER A 630 41.29 16.72 22.32
CA SER A 630 42.10 17.92 22.56
C SER A 630 43.21 18.15 21.54
N ARG A 631 43.38 17.24 20.59
CA ARG A 631 44.43 17.26 19.55
C ARG A 631 43.84 17.68 18.19
N PRO A 632 44.66 18.17 17.24
CA PRO A 632 44.21 18.47 15.90
C PRO A 632 43.58 17.26 15.21
N THR A 633 42.50 17.49 14.48
CA THR A 633 41.84 16.44 13.66
C THR A 633 42.83 15.90 12.63
N ASN A 634 43.08 14.63 12.66
CA ASN A 634 43.94 13.92 11.69
C ASN A 634 43.17 13.06 10.69
N ILE A 635 41.86 13.21 10.64
CA ILE A 635 40.97 12.45 9.75
C ILE A 635 40.50 13.35 8.63
N GLN A 636 40.66 12.90 7.38
CA GLN A 636 40.04 13.53 6.23
C GLN A 636 38.76 12.78 5.87
N LEU A 637 37.60 13.37 6.10
CA LEU A 637 36.29 12.81 5.78
C LEU A 637 35.98 12.93 4.27
N ASN A 638 36.59 12.07 3.46
CA ASN A 638 36.47 12.14 1.98
C ASN A 638 35.64 10.99 1.38
N LYS A 639 35.27 9.99 2.19
CA LYS A 639 34.50 8.84 1.72
C LYS A 639 32.99 9.12 1.84
N ARG A 640 32.22 8.53 0.95
CA ARG A 640 30.75 8.62 0.98
C ARG A 640 30.10 7.66 2.00
N PHE A 641 30.85 6.71 2.56
CA PHE A 641 30.41 5.84 3.64
C PHE A 641 31.37 6.01 4.83
N ILE A 642 30.84 6.47 5.94
CA ILE A 642 31.58 6.78 7.17
C ILE A 642 30.98 5.95 8.31
N ILE A 643 31.83 5.27 9.07
CA ILE A 643 31.42 4.47 10.24
C ILE A 643 32.16 4.99 11.47
N TYR A 644 31.41 5.50 12.46
CA TYR A 644 31.93 5.85 13.77
C TYR A 644 31.79 4.65 14.70
N ASN A 645 32.91 3.95 14.95
CA ASN A 645 32.97 2.83 15.87
C ASN A 645 33.27 3.36 17.28
N THR A 646 32.31 3.27 18.18
CA THR A 646 32.38 3.78 19.56
C THR A 646 32.46 2.68 20.61
N LYS A 647 32.68 1.40 20.22
CA LYS A 647 32.68 0.22 21.10
C LYS A 647 33.64 0.33 22.26
N GLN A 648 34.82 0.91 22.04
CA GLN A 648 35.88 1.02 23.04
C GLN A 648 35.85 2.37 23.79
N LEU A 649 34.82 3.17 23.59
CA LEU A 649 34.61 4.42 24.32
C LEU A 649 34.15 4.08 25.74
N GLY A 650 35.02 4.32 26.72
CA GLY A 650 34.75 4.01 28.14
C GLY A 650 33.55 4.81 28.69
N SER A 651 32.96 4.32 29.77
CA SER A 651 31.75 4.91 30.36
C SER A 651 31.87 6.41 30.66
N GLN A 652 33.07 6.86 31.09
CA GLN A 652 33.34 8.28 31.42
C GLN A 652 33.30 9.22 30.19
N LEU A 653 33.68 8.69 29.00
CA LEU A 653 33.71 9.47 27.77
C LEU A 653 32.47 9.22 26.88
N LYS A 654 31.59 8.32 27.29
CA LYS A 654 30.51 7.86 26.38
C LYS A 654 29.59 8.99 25.92
N THR A 655 29.03 9.76 26.86
CA THR A 655 28.14 10.89 26.54
C THR A 655 28.89 11.97 25.76
N PHE A 656 30.03 12.40 26.26
CA PHE A 656 30.86 13.43 25.63
C PHE A 656 31.32 13.04 24.23
N GLY A 657 31.85 11.83 24.08
CA GLY A 657 32.29 11.33 22.78
C GLY A 657 31.16 11.17 21.78
N MET A 658 29.97 10.79 22.24
CA MET A 658 28.78 10.77 21.38
C MET A 658 28.37 12.17 20.91
N MET A 659 28.42 13.18 21.78
CA MET A 659 28.12 14.54 21.39
C MET A 659 29.10 15.05 20.33
N VAL A 660 30.40 14.73 20.45
CA VAL A 660 31.41 15.05 19.43
C VAL A 660 31.11 14.35 18.10
N VAL A 661 30.77 13.08 18.13
CA VAL A 661 30.35 12.33 16.91
C VAL A 661 29.14 12.98 16.27
N LEU A 662 28.12 13.32 17.05
CA LEU A 662 26.89 13.91 16.55
C LEU A 662 27.11 15.30 15.95
N GLU A 663 28.01 16.08 16.51
CA GLU A 663 28.44 17.34 15.92
C GLU A 663 29.13 17.15 14.57
N GLN A 664 30.04 16.18 14.46
CA GLN A 664 30.69 15.83 13.19
C GLN A 664 29.66 15.38 12.14
N VAL A 665 28.69 14.60 12.55
CA VAL A 665 27.54 14.18 11.69
C VAL A 665 26.76 15.41 11.22
N TRP A 666 26.44 16.34 12.12
CA TRP A 666 25.72 17.56 11.79
C TRP A 666 26.49 18.44 10.80
N ASN A 667 27.78 18.68 11.07
CA ASN A 667 28.64 19.44 10.18
C ASN A 667 28.69 18.81 8.77
N ARG A 668 28.70 17.48 8.69
CA ARG A 668 28.66 16.77 7.40
C ARG A 668 27.32 16.93 6.68
N VAL A 669 26.19 16.87 7.41
CA VAL A 669 24.84 17.10 6.87
C VAL A 669 24.72 18.51 6.29
N VAL A 670 25.18 19.54 7.01
CA VAL A 670 25.16 20.92 6.54
C VAL A 670 25.94 21.07 5.24
N ARG A 671 27.17 20.57 5.19
CA ARG A 671 28.03 20.58 4.01
C ARG A 671 27.40 19.83 2.82
N ASN A 672 26.74 18.70 3.07
CA ASN A 672 26.12 17.89 2.01
C ASN A 672 24.89 18.55 1.46
N ARG A 673 24.10 19.24 2.30
CA ARG A 673 22.94 20.01 1.86
C ARG A 673 23.31 21.06 0.80
N GLU A 674 24.39 21.81 1.01
CA GLU A 674 24.87 22.82 0.06
C GLU A 674 25.21 22.22 -1.31
N LYS A 675 25.65 20.96 -1.31
CA LYS A 675 25.97 20.19 -2.53
C LYS A 675 24.77 19.43 -3.11
N GLY A 676 23.59 19.50 -2.48
CA GLY A 676 22.41 18.74 -2.88
C GLY A 676 22.53 17.21 -2.62
N ILE A 677 23.45 16.79 -1.75
CA ILE A 677 23.69 15.38 -1.41
C ILE A 677 22.80 14.97 -0.23
N THR A 678 22.04 13.88 -0.37
CA THR A 678 21.27 13.31 0.75
C THR A 678 22.17 12.50 1.67
N THR A 679 22.09 12.77 2.98
CA THR A 679 22.87 12.03 4.00
C THR A 679 21.97 11.06 4.76
N TRP A 680 22.25 9.76 4.67
CA TRP A 680 21.60 8.72 5.45
C TRP A 680 22.39 8.49 6.74
N ILE A 681 21.70 8.50 7.89
CA ILE A 681 22.34 8.36 9.21
C ILE A 681 21.73 7.17 9.91
N TYR A 682 22.54 6.18 10.24
CA TYR A 682 22.12 5.00 11.01
C TYR A 682 22.72 5.07 12.42
N ILE A 683 21.85 4.94 13.42
CA ILE A 683 22.21 5.04 14.85
C ILE A 683 21.84 3.73 15.53
N ASP A 684 22.83 2.89 15.74
CA ASP A 684 22.59 1.60 16.41
C ASP A 684 22.52 1.75 17.94
N GLU A 685 21.75 0.87 18.58
CA GLU A 685 21.47 0.87 20.03
C GLU A 685 21.07 2.26 20.57
N MET A 686 20.16 2.93 19.84
CA MET A 686 19.76 4.32 20.11
C MET A 686 19.26 4.53 21.53
N GLN A 687 18.63 3.54 22.17
CA GLN A 687 18.14 3.63 23.55
C GLN A 687 19.27 3.91 24.56
N LEU A 688 20.50 3.45 24.28
CA LEU A 688 21.64 3.73 25.15
C LEU A 688 22.03 5.21 25.20
N MET A 689 21.68 5.95 24.15
CA MET A 689 21.98 7.37 24.00
C MET A 689 20.87 8.25 24.56
N LEU A 690 19.63 7.78 24.48
CA LEU A 690 18.46 8.51 24.99
C LEU A 690 18.29 8.39 26.52
N SER A 691 19.09 7.56 27.18
CA SER A 691 19.15 7.51 28.64
C SER A 691 19.82 8.73 29.26
N ASP A 692 20.59 9.48 28.49
CA ASP A 692 21.26 10.71 28.93
C ASP A 692 20.44 11.96 28.51
N PRO A 693 20.06 12.86 29.44
CA PRO A 693 19.21 14.01 29.12
C PRO A 693 19.78 14.98 28.06
N TYR A 694 21.12 15.11 27.98
CA TYR A 694 21.76 15.97 26.99
C TYR A 694 21.73 15.35 25.60
N CYS A 695 22.07 14.08 25.48
CA CYS A 695 21.96 13.32 24.24
C CYS A 695 20.51 13.26 23.76
N GLU A 696 19.56 13.04 24.67
CA GLU A 696 18.12 13.04 24.37
C GLU A 696 17.66 14.36 23.75
N ASN A 697 18.02 15.50 24.36
CA ASN A 697 17.70 16.83 23.83
C ASN A 697 18.29 17.03 22.44
N TYR A 698 19.56 16.68 22.28
CA TYR A 698 20.26 16.82 21.01
C TYR A 698 19.62 15.96 19.91
N PHE A 699 19.31 14.70 20.20
CA PHE A 699 18.63 13.82 19.23
C PHE A 699 17.24 14.34 18.88
N PHE A 700 16.48 14.82 19.85
CA PHE A 700 15.16 15.39 19.58
C PHE A 700 15.22 16.59 18.65
N GLU A 701 16.17 17.51 18.87
CA GLU A 701 16.37 18.66 17.98
C GLU A 701 16.87 18.24 16.60
N LEU A 702 17.84 17.34 16.54
CA LEU A 702 18.34 16.76 15.30
C LEU A 702 17.18 16.16 14.50
N TRP A 703 16.38 15.29 15.12
CA TRP A 703 15.26 14.61 14.47
C TRP A 703 14.20 15.55 13.94
N SER A 704 13.92 16.60 14.69
CA SER A 704 12.93 17.64 14.32
C SER A 704 13.38 18.52 13.15
N ARG A 705 14.68 18.81 13.08
CA ARG A 705 15.26 19.76 12.10
C ARG A 705 15.82 19.09 10.85
N ILE A 706 16.25 17.84 10.95
CA ILE A 706 17.08 17.14 9.97
C ILE A 706 16.42 17.00 8.58
N ARG A 707 15.08 16.97 8.52
CA ARG A 707 14.33 16.98 7.27
C ARG A 707 14.66 18.20 6.40
N LYS A 708 14.71 19.40 7.01
CA LYS A 708 15.01 20.65 6.29
C LYS A 708 16.45 20.67 5.76
N TRP A 709 17.30 19.79 6.28
CA TRP A 709 18.72 19.68 5.93
C TRP A 709 19.04 18.55 4.97
N GLY A 710 18.01 17.86 4.43
CA GLY A 710 18.20 16.82 3.42
C GLY A 710 18.84 15.53 3.96
N ALA A 711 18.71 15.26 5.27
CA ALA A 711 19.21 14.04 5.85
C ALA A 711 18.08 13.10 6.28
N ILE A 712 18.38 11.80 6.36
CA ILE A 712 17.46 10.71 6.64
C ILE A 712 18.02 9.87 7.80
N PRO A 713 17.68 10.20 9.05
CA PRO A 713 18.11 9.43 10.21
C PRO A 713 17.30 8.15 10.36
N THR A 714 17.92 7.10 10.86
CA THR A 714 17.32 5.81 11.22
C THR A 714 17.85 5.35 12.55
N GLY A 715 17.00 5.28 13.57
CA GLY A 715 17.32 4.73 14.88
C GLY A 715 17.07 3.23 14.91
N ILE A 716 17.98 2.48 15.52
CA ILE A 716 17.85 1.04 15.73
C ILE A 716 17.81 0.78 17.24
N THR A 717 16.82 0.02 17.72
CA THR A 717 16.71 -0.29 19.16
C THR A 717 16.20 -1.71 19.41
N GLN A 718 16.69 -2.31 20.50
CA GLN A 718 16.25 -3.62 20.97
C GLN A 718 15.15 -3.53 22.02
N ASN A 719 15.04 -2.41 22.71
CA ASN A 719 14.12 -2.23 23.83
C ASN A 719 13.28 -0.96 23.61
N VAL A 720 12.05 -1.19 23.22
CA VAL A 720 11.08 -0.12 22.93
C VAL A 720 10.56 0.49 24.24
N GLU A 721 10.33 -0.32 25.28
CA GLU A 721 9.89 0.14 26.58
C GLU A 721 10.86 1.19 27.15
N THR A 722 12.16 0.90 27.15
CA THR A 722 13.18 1.86 27.59
C THR A 722 13.19 3.14 26.74
N LEU A 723 13.03 3.01 25.43
CA LEU A 723 12.92 4.18 24.53
C LEU A 723 11.71 5.05 24.89
N LEU A 724 10.59 4.45 25.22
CA LEU A 724 9.33 5.14 25.46
C LEU A 724 9.18 5.70 26.89
N LEU A 725 10.15 5.46 27.79
CA LEU A 725 10.24 6.16 29.08
C LEU A 725 10.45 7.66 28.91
N SER A 726 11.06 8.08 27.79
CA SER A 726 11.24 9.48 27.43
C SER A 726 10.05 10.02 26.60
N ASP A 727 9.46 11.12 27.05
CA ASP A 727 8.41 11.83 26.29
C ASP A 727 8.92 12.35 24.93
N LYS A 728 10.19 12.75 24.85
CA LYS A 728 10.81 13.22 23.61
C LYS A 728 11.00 12.08 22.63
N ALA A 729 11.49 10.93 23.10
CA ALA A 729 11.63 9.74 22.27
C ALA A 729 10.26 9.22 21.79
N ARG A 730 9.23 9.27 22.64
CA ARG A 730 7.84 8.95 22.27
C ARG A 730 7.35 9.86 21.13
N ARG A 731 7.60 11.17 21.20
CA ARG A 731 7.26 12.12 20.13
C ARG A 731 8.06 11.88 18.85
N MET A 732 9.35 11.54 18.96
CA MET A 732 10.19 11.19 17.80
C MET A 732 9.61 9.97 17.09
N LEU A 733 9.26 8.92 17.83
CA LEU A 733 8.70 7.68 17.28
C LEU A 733 7.32 7.91 16.64
N SER A 734 6.44 8.67 17.29
CA SER A 734 5.10 9.01 16.77
C SER A 734 5.17 9.77 15.43
N ASN A 735 6.12 10.68 15.30
CA ASN A 735 6.32 11.50 14.11
C ASN A 735 7.12 10.81 12.99
N THR A 736 7.63 9.60 13.24
CA THR A 736 8.42 8.84 12.27
C THR A 736 7.47 8.11 11.31
N GLU A 737 7.58 8.39 10.01
CA GLU A 737 6.73 7.75 8.99
C GLU A 737 7.28 6.42 8.49
N PHE A 738 8.56 6.11 8.66
CA PHE A 738 9.14 4.84 8.25
C PHE A 738 9.55 4.01 9.46
N ILE A 739 8.88 2.87 9.69
CA ILE A 739 9.18 1.99 10.82
C ILE A 739 9.16 0.53 10.38
N ILE A 740 10.24 -0.19 10.70
CA ILE A 740 10.30 -1.64 10.60
C ILE A 740 10.14 -2.20 12.02
N MET A 741 9.07 -2.93 12.26
CA MET A 741 8.79 -3.63 13.52
C MET A 741 8.99 -5.14 13.28
N LEU A 742 10.05 -5.70 13.82
CA LEU A 742 10.36 -7.13 13.82
C LEU A 742 9.75 -7.78 15.08
N LYS A 743 10.15 -9.02 15.40
CA LYS A 743 9.72 -9.71 16.62
C LYS A 743 9.89 -8.81 17.87
N GLN A 744 8.84 -8.70 18.68
CA GLN A 744 8.85 -7.90 19.91
C GLN A 744 8.74 -8.76 21.16
N ALA A 745 9.25 -8.25 22.29
CA ALA A 745 8.88 -8.75 23.60
C ALA A 745 7.42 -8.34 23.91
N LYS A 746 6.78 -9.01 24.87
CA LYS A 746 5.37 -8.74 25.17
C LYS A 746 5.13 -7.32 25.69
N SER A 747 6.00 -6.82 26.57
CA SER A 747 5.93 -5.43 27.09
C SER A 747 6.05 -4.40 25.98
N ASP A 748 7.03 -4.58 25.08
CA ASP A 748 7.26 -3.71 23.95
C ASP A 748 6.07 -3.72 22.98
N LEU A 749 5.44 -4.90 22.80
CA LEU A 749 4.27 -5.06 21.93
C LEU A 749 3.08 -4.25 22.42
N ASP A 750 2.80 -4.28 23.73
CA ASP A 750 1.68 -3.56 24.34
C ASP A 750 1.84 -2.04 24.16
N GLU A 751 3.06 -1.52 24.35
CA GLU A 751 3.39 -0.10 24.13
C GLU A 751 3.26 0.30 22.64
N LEU A 752 3.79 -0.50 21.73
CA LEU A 752 3.68 -0.24 20.30
C LEU A 752 2.24 -0.33 19.80
N ALA A 753 1.47 -1.29 20.32
CA ALA A 753 0.05 -1.43 20.00
C ALA A 753 -0.75 -0.21 20.42
N SER A 754 -0.47 0.33 21.60
CA SER A 754 -1.08 1.58 22.07
C SER A 754 -0.67 2.78 21.23
N LEU A 755 0.64 2.92 20.90
CA LEU A 755 1.17 4.08 20.19
C LEU A 755 0.71 4.16 18.73
N PHE A 756 0.63 3.03 18.03
CA PHE A 756 0.29 2.94 16.62
C PHE A 756 -1.11 2.40 16.35
N HIS A 757 -1.91 2.17 17.40
CA HIS A 757 -3.26 1.60 17.32
C HIS A 757 -3.29 0.29 16.53
N LEU A 758 -2.33 -0.63 16.84
CA LEU A 758 -2.21 -1.89 16.11
C LEU A 758 -3.39 -2.82 16.41
N SER A 759 -4.02 -3.34 15.37
CA SER A 759 -5.07 -4.35 15.48
C SER A 759 -4.53 -5.67 16.08
N ALA A 760 -5.42 -6.52 16.61
CA ALA A 760 -5.04 -7.85 17.11
C ALA A 760 -4.38 -8.73 16.01
N GLU A 761 -4.79 -8.57 14.76
CA GLU A 761 -4.19 -9.29 13.63
C GLU A 761 -2.79 -8.79 13.30
N GLN A 762 -2.55 -7.47 13.41
CA GLN A 762 -1.22 -6.87 13.27
C GLN A 762 -0.29 -7.30 14.41
N GLN A 763 -0.78 -7.29 15.66
CA GLN A 763 -0.01 -7.74 16.82
C GLN A 763 0.46 -9.18 16.70
N LYS A 764 -0.35 -10.10 16.16
CA LYS A 764 0.04 -11.49 15.90
C LYS A 764 1.28 -11.61 15.00
N GLN A 765 1.46 -10.67 14.07
CA GLN A 765 2.62 -10.65 13.17
C GLN A 765 3.93 -10.27 13.89
N LEU A 766 3.87 -9.77 15.13
CA LEU A 766 5.02 -9.36 15.93
C LEU A 766 5.38 -10.36 17.05
N ILE A 767 4.49 -11.31 17.39
CA ILE A 767 4.70 -12.25 18.50
C ILE A 767 5.67 -13.37 18.10
N HIS A 768 5.42 -14.04 16.97
CA HIS A 768 6.22 -15.17 16.50
C HIS A 768 6.49 -15.10 14.99
N PRO A 769 7.01 -13.98 14.47
CA PRO A 769 7.37 -13.92 13.05
C PRO A 769 8.64 -14.73 12.79
N ALA A 770 8.86 -15.12 11.55
CA ALA A 770 10.16 -15.60 11.09
C ALA A 770 11.22 -14.47 11.21
N LYS A 771 12.52 -14.84 11.32
CA LYS A 771 13.62 -13.85 11.33
C LYS A 771 13.58 -13.00 10.04
N GLY A 772 13.52 -11.68 10.19
CA GLY A 772 13.37 -10.74 9.07
C GLY A 772 11.92 -10.52 8.59
N ALA A 773 10.92 -10.99 9.33
CA ALA A 773 9.50 -10.73 9.09
C ALA A 773 8.89 -9.92 10.25
N GLY A 774 7.77 -9.26 9.98
CA GLY A 774 7.07 -8.42 10.96
C GLY A 774 6.12 -7.42 10.30
N LEU A 775 6.07 -6.19 10.81
CA LEU A 775 5.29 -5.09 10.23
C LEU A 775 6.21 -3.99 9.69
N ILE A 776 5.86 -3.43 8.55
CA ILE A 776 6.50 -2.24 7.99
C ILE A 776 5.49 -1.11 7.85
N ARG A 777 5.85 0.07 8.37
CA ARG A 777 5.08 1.31 8.23
C ARG A 777 5.76 2.22 7.22
N ALA A 778 4.98 2.79 6.29
CA ALA A 778 5.42 3.89 5.44
C ALA A 778 4.26 4.91 5.31
N GLY A 779 4.45 6.10 5.87
CA GLY A 779 3.39 7.07 6.05
C GLY A 779 2.29 6.55 6.97
N GLN A 780 1.06 6.49 6.46
CA GLN A 780 -0.10 5.97 7.20
C GLN A 780 -0.32 4.47 7.01
N VAL A 781 0.42 3.83 6.11
CA VAL A 781 0.21 2.44 5.74
C VAL A 781 1.07 1.52 6.59
N ILE A 782 0.45 0.54 7.27
CA ILE A 782 1.14 -0.51 8.04
C ILE A 782 0.82 -1.85 7.37
N LEU A 783 1.85 -2.60 6.98
CA LEU A 783 1.72 -3.89 6.27
C LEU A 783 2.53 -4.98 6.97
N PRO A 784 2.03 -6.22 6.98
CA PRO A 784 2.85 -7.37 7.32
C PRO A 784 3.83 -7.65 6.16
N PHE A 785 5.10 -7.81 6.50
CA PHE A 785 6.16 -8.03 5.53
C PHE A 785 7.09 -9.16 5.91
N SER A 786 7.77 -9.69 4.91
CA SER A 786 8.86 -10.65 5.07
C SER A 786 10.00 -10.30 4.12
N ASN A 787 11.20 -10.11 4.65
CA ASN A 787 12.42 -9.93 3.88
C ASN A 787 13.49 -10.93 4.34
N ILE A 788 13.21 -12.21 4.12
CA ILE A 788 14.16 -13.28 4.41
C ILE A 788 15.19 -13.29 3.29
N VAL A 789 16.45 -13.03 3.66
CA VAL A 789 17.58 -13.17 2.74
C VAL A 789 18.09 -14.60 2.88
N GLU A 790 18.00 -15.38 1.80
CA GLU A 790 18.40 -16.78 1.79
C GLU A 790 19.92 -16.93 1.82
N SER A 791 20.41 -17.91 2.58
CA SER A 791 21.78 -18.41 2.50
C SER A 791 21.83 -19.57 1.47
N PRO A 792 22.92 -19.74 0.68
CA PRO A 792 24.19 -19.03 0.76
C PRO A 792 24.23 -17.78 -0.14
N SER A 793 24.73 -16.66 0.38
CA SER A 793 24.96 -15.45 -0.40
C SER A 793 26.08 -14.62 0.26
N LYS A 794 26.98 -14.04 -0.54
CA LYS A 794 28.04 -13.15 -0.03
C LYS A 794 27.44 -11.91 0.65
N LEU A 795 26.33 -11.41 0.13
CA LEU A 795 25.60 -10.31 0.75
C LEU A 795 25.07 -10.71 2.13
N TYR A 796 24.53 -11.92 2.29
CA TYR A 796 24.07 -12.40 3.59
C TYR A 796 25.22 -12.54 4.59
N GLU A 797 26.39 -13.03 4.15
CA GLU A 797 27.62 -13.13 4.98
C GLU A 797 28.07 -11.75 5.49
N LEU A 798 27.91 -10.68 4.70
CA LEU A 798 28.20 -9.31 5.14
C LEU A 798 27.16 -8.77 6.13
N MET A 799 25.89 -9.17 5.99
CA MET A 799 24.78 -8.63 6.78
C MET A 799 24.59 -9.35 8.12
N THR A 800 24.82 -10.69 8.17
CA THR A 800 24.57 -11.45 9.41
C THR A 800 25.58 -11.13 10.51
N THR A 801 25.07 -10.97 11.74
CA THR A 801 25.88 -10.77 12.95
C THR A 801 26.13 -12.08 13.71
N ASP A 802 25.37 -13.14 13.40
CA ASP A 802 25.43 -14.44 14.04
C ASP A 802 26.69 -15.23 13.61
N PRO A 803 27.60 -15.65 14.55
CA PRO A 803 28.80 -16.39 14.23
C PRO A 803 28.52 -17.76 13.59
N GLU A 804 27.50 -18.47 14.06
CA GLU A 804 27.15 -19.81 13.57
C GLU A 804 26.59 -19.74 12.14
N GLU A 805 25.69 -18.78 11.88
CA GLU A 805 25.18 -18.53 10.52
C GLU A 805 26.30 -18.14 9.54
N ARG A 806 27.32 -17.43 10.02
CA ARG A 806 28.51 -17.05 9.22
C ARG A 806 29.34 -18.25 8.81
N ILE A 807 29.56 -19.18 9.75
CA ILE A 807 30.31 -20.41 9.46
C ILE A 807 29.54 -21.25 8.45
N LYS A 808 28.22 -21.39 8.65
CA LYS A 808 27.34 -22.13 7.76
C LYS A 808 27.31 -21.50 6.36
N ALA A 809 27.12 -20.19 6.25
CA ALA A 809 27.12 -19.49 4.96
C ALA A 809 28.44 -19.66 4.17
N LYS A 810 29.59 -19.70 4.88
CA LYS A 810 30.89 -19.98 4.24
C LYS A 810 31.01 -21.42 3.75
N GLN A 811 30.50 -22.37 4.53
CA GLN A 811 30.52 -23.80 4.15
C GLN A 811 29.61 -24.05 2.95
N ASP A 812 28.42 -23.50 2.97
CA ASP A 812 27.44 -23.61 1.87
C ASP A 812 27.97 -22.98 0.57
N ALA A 813 28.57 -21.79 0.64
CA ALA A 813 29.20 -21.13 -0.51
C ALA A 813 30.42 -21.88 -1.06
N ALA A 814 31.15 -22.62 -0.21
CA ALA A 814 32.25 -23.47 -0.63
C ALA A 814 31.77 -24.76 -1.31
N GLN A 815 30.64 -25.32 -0.85
CA GLN A 815 29.99 -26.49 -1.48
C GLN A 815 29.40 -26.16 -2.86
N GLU A 816 28.71 -25.02 -2.98
CA GLU A 816 28.13 -24.55 -4.26
C GLU A 816 29.21 -24.37 -5.34
N LYS A 817 30.34 -23.77 -4.99
CA LYS A 817 31.49 -23.65 -5.92
C LYS A 817 32.10 -25.00 -6.32
N ARG A 818 32.06 -26.01 -5.45
CA ARG A 818 32.53 -27.33 -5.78
C ARG A 818 31.59 -28.08 -6.72
N SER A 819 30.28 -27.93 -6.53
CA SER A 819 29.24 -28.51 -7.42
C SER A 819 29.24 -27.85 -8.79
N GLU A 820 29.36 -26.51 -8.88
CA GLU A 820 29.46 -25.79 -10.15
C GLU A 820 30.75 -26.14 -10.92
N GLY A 821 31.88 -26.35 -10.23
CA GLY A 821 33.14 -26.83 -10.82
C GLY A 821 33.06 -28.26 -11.33
N GLN A 822 32.29 -29.13 -10.67
CA GLN A 822 32.05 -30.50 -11.13
C GLN A 822 31.13 -30.56 -12.36
N ASP A 823 30.04 -29.77 -12.36
CA ASP A 823 29.13 -29.67 -13.51
C ASP A 823 29.81 -29.09 -14.79
N GLN A 824 30.79 -28.20 -14.62
CA GLN A 824 31.59 -27.69 -15.74
C GLN A 824 32.62 -28.71 -16.24
N ALA A 825 33.21 -29.48 -15.35
CA ALA A 825 34.14 -30.55 -15.69
C ALA A 825 33.43 -31.72 -16.41
N ASP A 826 32.21 -32.06 -15.99
CA ASP A 826 31.39 -33.11 -16.65
C ASP A 826 30.85 -32.68 -18.02
N ARG A 827 30.61 -31.39 -18.25
CA ARG A 827 30.21 -30.85 -19.55
C ARG A 827 31.40 -30.72 -20.52
N GLY A 828 32.61 -30.52 -20.00
CA GLY A 828 33.84 -30.49 -20.80
C GLY A 828 34.41 -31.86 -21.17
N SER A 829 33.90 -32.94 -20.58
CA SER A 829 34.29 -34.32 -20.88
C SER A 829 33.37 -35.04 -21.89
N THR A 830 32.33 -34.36 -22.36
CA THR A 830 31.31 -34.85 -23.32
C THR A 830 31.39 -34.14 -24.69
N GLU A 831 32.35 -33.23 -24.89
CA GLU A 831 32.81 -32.75 -26.22
C GLU A 831 34.18 -33.39 -26.58
#